data_74808d4414629ce069c3ed3a2de74ee3
#
_entry.id   74808d4414629ce069c3ed3a2de74ee3
#
_cell.length_a   1.000
_cell.length_b   1.000
_cell.length_c   1.000
_cell.angle_alpha   90.00
_cell.angle_beta   90.00
_cell.angle_gamma   90.00
#
_symmetry.space_group_name_H-M   'P 1'
#
loop_
_entity.id
_entity.type
_entity.pdbx_description
1 polymer ?
#
loop_
_entity_poly.entity_id
_entity_poly.type
_entity_poly.pdbx_seq_one_letter_code
_entity_poly.pdbx_strand_id
1 'polypeptide(L)'
;MLALVCLPSAAMADNTECTDDSQSLVLGSFVSIVNAEAFLQKTKISYPLLSDHLHIASQRQLENRSSTLKHRVLVSAVASTGPTICLDELHSLGFTDAWAIANDKLNNQSNISAICAAGNCEANPSAGSNPASLLPADNAKMMRRVINIDWVPQGFEELDEPQETEVDLFYGGFYLASVKSRFTGVDIVILDVDRLVDTLVDLKDPGYFRELLAAPLYTNANKLCENRSSVNCGVLTTDSVGVIFDQPSLRMDLFIAPDLLKTRTPQQLAFLPPSDAGFSLLDYASIYTSGSAAGENHYNLANTTILSYAENRILMRSNFTDSANFSVDTLAVAREFQGKDFQAGIFRGNAGSFVFMRDTLFVGATVESSLITRNDLSVSLGNEIEVFLDSRSRVEIYKDGRLINTQFYDVGNQLINTSSFPAGAYDIEIKIINSAGVERLETQFFSKSSRLPPADQPLYFLQVGEEMDQSNADQILPKGNDKRFLRAGISHRLTDSFGTGFGFSTNQTSTMIEASGFKQGNHYELQSIFAYDDLQVSALDLKLRMRFENAHISFSSRRIWNDLPDTEMASQIGGDALQTRLSGIWNTGYGSFNAFYRENKTSDTNTTRNYGARWDKSWISGIGSLNGSLEFSTNDGDNQLFFRLNYRFQKNRWVHVAAARYQDRGQQGNVNNDGGSGYMSSDWRNASSAANQYQVGLRADSEDGGTFETRVAAKGNLGKAALTSEYRHDLGYANYSGSANTSFVLTKQAFGIGGDRQALSGFLVSTKGKSNQDGDVSVIVDGSKRAKIKLNSTRFVPASEYDIHDISFLTEGKTLLNVDTKTYRKTLYPGNVIGIEIEAKRILVALGQLLKPDGAPLSHALLLGTQGIATTDDQGYFQAEIDADMTSVTVKKAGQECVVRLDSPSTNDQVIHLGTRTCQ
;
A
#
# COMPACT_ATOMS: atom_id res chain seq x y z
N MET A 1 37.20 -23.51 -18.44
CA MET A 1 37.39 -24.76 -19.13
C MET A 1 36.03 -25.44 -19.16
N LEU A 2 35.25 -25.07 -20.05
CA LEU A 2 34.83 -25.61 -21.35
C LEU A 2 34.65 -27.11 -21.34
N ALA A 3 33.43 -27.55 -21.45
CA ALA A 3 33.06 -28.75 -22.23
C ALA A 3 31.64 -28.52 -22.78
N LEU A 4 31.63 -28.22 -24.07
CA LEU A 4 30.50 -28.41 -24.98
C LEU A 4 30.18 -29.90 -25.02
N VAL A 5 28.92 -30.26 -24.84
CA VAL A 5 28.41 -31.57 -25.27
C VAL A 5 27.27 -31.30 -26.24
N CYS A 6 27.60 -31.52 -27.49
CA CYS A 6 26.62 -31.76 -28.55
C CYS A 6 25.98 -33.11 -28.33
N LEU A 7 24.67 -33.18 -28.36
CA LEU A 7 23.91 -34.42 -28.57
C LEU A 7 22.96 -34.24 -29.76
N PRO A 8 22.75 -35.29 -30.54
CA PRO A 8 22.21 -35.17 -31.89
C PRO A 8 20.68 -35.10 -31.91
N SER A 9 20.23 -34.39 -32.93
CA SER A 9 18.88 -34.27 -33.39
C SER A 9 18.18 -35.63 -33.59
N ALA A 10 17.02 -35.79 -32.96
CA ALA A 10 15.97 -36.68 -33.41
C ALA A 10 14.83 -35.82 -33.98
N ALA A 11 14.52 -36.06 -35.22
CA ALA A 11 13.52 -35.39 -36.02
C ALA A 11 12.12 -35.54 -35.41
N MET A 12 11.46 -34.42 -35.18
CA MET A 12 10.00 -34.33 -35.29
C MET A 12 9.65 -33.07 -36.04
N ALA A 13 8.71 -33.21 -36.95
CA ALA A 13 8.34 -32.37 -38.04
C ALA A 13 7.78 -30.97 -37.65
N ASP A 14 8.18 -30.03 -38.49
CA ASP A 14 7.43 -28.95 -39.13
C ASP A 14 6.62 -27.99 -38.24
N ASN A 15 7.16 -26.82 -38.11
CA ASN A 15 6.71 -25.44 -38.41
C ASN A 15 7.53 -24.41 -37.64
N THR A 16 8.85 -24.42 -37.78
CA THR A 16 9.72 -23.31 -37.31
C THR A 16 9.64 -22.17 -38.35
N GLU A 17 8.85 -21.13 -38.04
CA GLU A 17 8.86 -19.91 -38.79
C GLU A 17 10.17 -19.20 -38.54
N CYS A 18 11.10 -19.24 -39.53
CA CYS A 18 12.37 -18.53 -39.50
C CYS A 18 12.37 -17.39 -40.49
N THR A 19 13.19 -16.35 -40.26
CA THR A 19 13.29 -15.21 -41.18
C THR A 19 13.87 -15.65 -42.52
N ASP A 20 13.13 -15.37 -43.58
CA ASP A 20 13.58 -15.43 -44.97
C ASP A 20 13.33 -14.06 -45.64
N ASP A 21 13.68 -13.91 -46.93
CA ASP A 21 13.50 -12.64 -47.63
C ASP A 21 12.02 -12.23 -47.78
N SER A 22 11.07 -13.12 -47.47
CA SER A 22 9.62 -12.92 -47.59
C SER A 22 8.94 -12.54 -46.26
N GLN A 23 9.60 -12.73 -45.11
CA GLN A 23 9.00 -12.57 -43.79
C GLN A 23 9.89 -11.73 -42.84
N SER A 24 9.25 -11.06 -41.93
CA SER A 24 9.87 -10.39 -40.76
C SER A 24 9.20 -10.81 -39.49
N LEU A 25 9.96 -10.96 -38.39
CA LEU A 25 9.40 -11.29 -37.09
C LEU A 25 9.10 -10.01 -36.30
N VAL A 26 7.91 -9.92 -35.75
CA VAL A 26 7.43 -8.77 -34.96
C VAL A 26 7.71 -9.03 -33.48
N LEU A 27 8.53 -8.19 -32.86
CA LEU A 27 8.82 -8.26 -31.42
C LEU A 27 7.85 -7.46 -30.57
N GLY A 28 7.26 -6.41 -31.12
CA GLY A 28 6.28 -5.57 -30.42
C GLY A 28 5.53 -4.65 -31.37
N SER A 29 4.31 -4.26 -31.01
CA SER A 29 3.47 -3.36 -31.76
C SER A 29 2.96 -2.24 -30.87
N PHE A 30 3.19 -0.99 -31.28
CA PHE A 30 2.95 0.20 -30.49
C PHE A 30 2.07 1.21 -31.25
N VAL A 31 1.26 1.95 -30.52
CA VAL A 31 0.48 3.08 -31.08
C VAL A 31 1.33 4.37 -31.11
N SER A 32 2.34 4.47 -30.25
CA SER A 32 3.27 5.59 -30.17
C SER A 32 4.64 5.25 -30.73
N ILE A 33 5.17 6.11 -31.61
CA ILE A 33 6.53 5.95 -32.15
C ILE A 33 7.58 6.02 -31.05
N VAL A 34 7.40 6.88 -30.04
CA VAL A 34 8.33 7.04 -28.92
C VAL A 34 8.45 5.74 -28.11
N ASN A 35 7.33 5.06 -27.90
CA ASN A 35 7.34 3.76 -27.19
C ASN A 35 8.00 2.67 -28.03
N ALA A 36 7.80 2.69 -29.36
CA ALA A 36 8.48 1.76 -30.25
C ALA A 36 10.00 1.99 -30.28
N GLU A 37 10.44 3.25 -30.29
CA GLU A 37 11.86 3.62 -30.23
C GLU A 37 12.51 3.25 -28.90
N ALA A 38 11.81 3.50 -27.78
CA ALA A 38 12.29 3.10 -26.45
C ALA A 38 12.43 1.57 -26.33
N PHE A 39 11.45 0.83 -26.86
CA PHE A 39 11.51 -0.63 -26.90
C PHE A 39 12.66 -1.11 -27.81
N LEU A 40 12.83 -0.52 -28.99
CA LEU A 40 13.92 -0.82 -29.89
C LEU A 40 15.29 -0.62 -29.23
N GLN A 41 15.51 0.54 -28.60
CA GLN A 41 16.77 0.85 -27.92
C GLN A 41 17.04 -0.11 -26.76
N LYS A 42 16.04 -0.39 -25.94
CA LYS A 42 16.13 -1.37 -24.84
C LYS A 42 16.50 -2.76 -25.37
N THR A 43 15.86 -3.19 -26.46
CA THR A 43 16.12 -4.49 -27.08
C THR A 43 17.53 -4.56 -27.65
N LYS A 44 18.02 -3.52 -28.31
CA LYS A 44 19.41 -3.44 -28.82
C LYS A 44 20.45 -3.54 -27.71
N ILE A 45 20.20 -2.91 -26.57
CA ILE A 45 21.09 -2.97 -25.40
C ILE A 45 21.06 -4.37 -24.76
N SER A 46 19.87 -4.95 -24.60
CA SER A 46 19.71 -6.25 -23.93
C SER A 46 20.16 -7.44 -24.80
N TYR A 47 20.06 -7.30 -26.12
CA TYR A 47 20.37 -8.35 -27.09
C TYR A 47 21.25 -7.80 -28.22
N PRO A 48 22.56 -7.58 -27.98
CA PRO A 48 23.48 -6.99 -28.96
C PRO A 48 23.56 -7.77 -30.28
N LEU A 49 23.35 -9.08 -30.24
CA LEU A 49 23.35 -9.95 -31.44
C LEU A 49 22.17 -9.66 -32.39
N LEU A 50 21.07 -9.09 -31.89
CA LEU A 50 19.91 -8.72 -32.69
C LEU A 50 20.01 -7.26 -33.17
N SER A 51 20.95 -6.46 -32.69
CA SER A 51 20.97 -5.01 -32.88
C SER A 51 20.93 -4.57 -34.34
N ASP A 52 21.66 -5.27 -35.23
CA ASP A 52 21.79 -4.94 -36.66
C ASP A 52 20.56 -5.37 -37.48
N HIS A 53 19.71 -6.24 -36.91
CA HIS A 53 18.52 -6.79 -37.55
C HIS A 53 17.23 -6.10 -37.11
N LEU A 54 17.30 -5.18 -36.13
CA LEU A 54 16.16 -4.54 -35.50
C LEU A 54 15.83 -3.18 -36.19
N HIS A 55 14.58 -3.02 -36.60
CA HIS A 55 14.06 -1.76 -37.16
C HIS A 55 12.60 -1.53 -36.79
N ILE A 56 12.11 -0.30 -37.00
CA ILE A 56 10.69 0.04 -36.82
C ILE A 56 10.02 0.21 -38.17
N ALA A 57 8.90 -0.48 -38.36
CA ALA A 57 7.98 -0.24 -39.46
C ALA A 57 6.66 0.35 -38.95
N SER A 58 6.19 1.40 -39.61
CA SER A 58 4.92 2.08 -39.29
C SER A 58 3.86 1.74 -40.30
N GLN A 59 2.74 1.22 -39.87
CA GLN A 59 1.64 0.80 -40.75
C GLN A 59 0.29 1.33 -40.26
N ARG A 60 -0.51 1.89 -41.17
CA ARG A 60 -1.91 2.23 -40.90
C ARG A 60 -2.77 0.97 -40.97
N GLN A 61 -3.46 0.68 -39.90
CA GLN A 61 -4.43 -0.41 -39.83
C GLN A 61 -5.84 0.17 -39.78
N LEU A 62 -6.70 -0.27 -40.67
CA LEU A 62 -8.13 0.05 -40.67
C LEU A 62 -8.87 -0.92 -39.79
N GLU A 63 -9.30 -0.48 -38.62
CA GLU A 63 -10.21 -1.22 -37.74
C GLU A 63 -11.52 -0.41 -37.61
N ASN A 64 -12.66 -1.00 -38.01
CA ASN A 64 -14.01 -0.50 -37.77
C ASN A 64 -14.23 1.02 -38.03
N ARG A 65 -13.86 1.51 -39.24
CA ARG A 65 -14.02 2.90 -39.70
C ARG A 65 -13.07 3.95 -39.11
N SER A 66 -12.12 3.55 -38.25
CA SER A 66 -11.01 4.43 -37.85
C SER A 66 -9.66 3.87 -38.33
N SER A 67 -8.76 4.74 -38.81
CA SER A 67 -7.41 4.31 -39.16
C SER A 67 -6.46 4.62 -38.01
N THR A 68 -5.88 3.59 -37.43
CA THR A 68 -4.82 3.78 -36.42
C THR A 68 -3.45 3.49 -37.02
N LEU A 69 -2.46 4.35 -36.71
CA LEU A 69 -1.08 4.13 -37.08
C LEU A 69 -0.44 3.26 -36.01
N LYS A 70 0.06 2.08 -36.43
CA LYS A 70 0.80 1.18 -35.56
C LYS A 70 2.27 1.12 -35.95
N HIS A 71 3.15 1.23 -34.96
CA HIS A 71 4.60 1.14 -35.09
C HIS A 71 5.05 -0.23 -34.57
N ARG A 72 5.66 -1.01 -35.45
CA ARG A 72 6.12 -2.38 -35.13
C ARG A 72 7.62 -2.41 -35.06
N VAL A 73 8.18 -3.02 -34.02
CA VAL A 73 9.60 -3.34 -33.94
C VAL A 73 9.80 -4.71 -34.55
N LEU A 74 10.57 -4.77 -35.61
CA LEU A 74 10.74 -5.94 -36.45
C LEU A 74 12.18 -6.45 -36.36
N VAL A 75 12.34 -7.77 -36.47
CA VAL A 75 13.58 -8.43 -36.81
C VAL A 75 13.46 -8.94 -38.25
N SER A 76 14.32 -8.50 -39.13
CA SER A 76 14.37 -8.98 -40.53
C SER A 76 15.69 -9.62 -40.85
N ALA A 77 15.68 -10.58 -41.77
CA ALA A 77 16.88 -11.18 -42.34
C ALA A 77 17.65 -10.10 -43.12
N VAL A 78 18.92 -10.01 -42.87
CA VAL A 78 19.84 -9.24 -43.69
C VAL A 78 20.51 -10.19 -44.69
N ALA A 79 20.50 -9.78 -45.96
CA ALA A 79 21.07 -10.43 -47.11
C ALA A 79 22.12 -11.53 -46.86
N SER A 80 21.85 -12.72 -47.31
CA SER A 80 22.72 -13.85 -47.77
C SER A 80 23.88 -14.38 -46.91
N THR A 81 24.26 -13.77 -45.77
CA THR A 81 25.42 -14.25 -44.98
C THR A 81 25.24 -14.17 -43.44
N GLY A 82 24.07 -13.80 -42.93
CA GLY A 82 23.78 -13.73 -41.48
C GLY A 82 23.07 -14.96 -40.94
N PRO A 83 23.06 -15.17 -39.62
CA PRO A 83 22.31 -16.29 -39.01
C PRO A 83 20.81 -16.08 -39.20
N THR A 84 20.09 -17.13 -39.63
CA THR A 84 18.65 -17.17 -39.72
C THR A 84 18.08 -17.14 -38.30
N ILE A 85 17.23 -16.18 -37.99
CA ILE A 85 16.60 -16.02 -36.67
C ILE A 85 15.22 -16.65 -36.75
N CYS A 86 14.94 -17.65 -35.89
CA CYS A 86 13.69 -18.36 -35.85
C CYS A 86 12.76 -17.85 -34.72
N LEU A 87 11.46 -18.02 -34.90
CA LEU A 87 10.44 -17.60 -33.90
C LEU A 87 10.66 -18.29 -32.55
N ASP A 88 10.98 -19.60 -32.58
CA ASP A 88 11.28 -20.35 -31.36
C ASP A 88 12.51 -19.85 -30.61
N GLU A 89 13.49 -19.33 -31.31
CA GLU A 89 14.70 -18.73 -30.72
C GLU A 89 14.34 -17.40 -30.03
N LEU A 90 13.48 -16.57 -30.64
CA LEU A 90 12.98 -15.35 -30.03
C LEU A 90 12.11 -15.64 -28.79
N HIS A 91 11.27 -16.68 -28.84
CA HIS A 91 10.51 -17.12 -27.68
C HIS A 91 11.42 -17.58 -26.53
N SER A 92 12.51 -18.28 -26.85
CA SER A 92 13.52 -18.71 -25.87
C SER A 92 14.28 -17.54 -25.23
N LEU A 93 14.42 -16.43 -25.95
CA LEU A 93 15.01 -15.18 -25.48
C LEU A 93 14.02 -14.31 -24.67
N GLY A 94 12.79 -14.76 -24.49
CA GLY A 94 11.78 -14.09 -23.68
C GLY A 94 10.79 -13.22 -24.47
N PHE A 95 10.82 -13.23 -25.79
CA PHE A 95 9.83 -12.54 -26.63
C PHE A 95 8.64 -13.47 -26.93
N THR A 96 7.92 -13.87 -25.90
CA THR A 96 6.82 -14.83 -25.95
C THR A 96 5.67 -14.46 -26.87
N ASP A 97 5.51 -13.18 -27.19
CA ASP A 97 4.46 -12.63 -28.03
C ASP A 97 4.97 -12.28 -29.44
N ALA A 98 6.18 -12.72 -29.84
CA ALA A 98 6.73 -12.50 -31.16
C ALA A 98 5.93 -13.34 -32.19
N TRP A 99 5.72 -12.79 -33.40
CA TRP A 99 5.00 -13.43 -34.49
C TRP A 99 5.51 -13.02 -35.86
N ALA A 100 5.34 -13.85 -36.87
CA ALA A 100 5.79 -13.58 -38.22
C ALA A 100 4.79 -12.77 -39.03
N ILE A 101 5.29 -11.87 -39.91
CA ILE A 101 4.52 -11.11 -40.85
C ILE A 101 5.16 -11.14 -42.23
N ALA A 102 4.39 -11.44 -43.26
CA ALA A 102 4.88 -11.42 -44.64
C ALA A 102 5.21 -9.98 -45.08
N ASN A 103 6.37 -9.79 -45.76
CA ASN A 103 6.87 -8.48 -46.16
C ASN A 103 5.98 -7.76 -47.20
N ASP A 104 5.20 -8.51 -47.97
CA ASP A 104 4.19 -7.95 -48.88
C ASP A 104 3.06 -7.21 -48.13
N LYS A 105 2.71 -7.67 -46.95
CA LYS A 105 1.73 -7.00 -46.06
C LYS A 105 2.25 -5.73 -45.39
N LEU A 106 3.58 -5.57 -45.31
CA LEU A 106 4.20 -4.34 -44.81
C LEU A 106 4.28 -3.26 -45.90
N ASN A 107 4.38 -3.66 -47.17
CA ASN A 107 4.58 -2.76 -48.32
C ASN A 107 3.29 -2.33 -49.07
N ASN A 108 2.15 -2.98 -48.82
CA ASN A 108 0.92 -2.74 -49.54
C ASN A 108 0.02 -1.70 -48.86
N GLN A 109 0.50 -0.48 -48.73
CA GLN A 109 -0.34 0.76 -48.84
C GLN A 109 0.55 2.00 -48.80
N SER A 110 0.52 2.74 -49.88
CA SER A 110 1.17 4.03 -50.07
C SER A 110 1.10 4.96 -48.88
N ASN A 111 2.22 5.13 -48.24
CA ASN A 111 2.82 6.25 -47.50
C ASN A 111 3.74 5.72 -46.42
N ILE A 112 4.91 5.24 -46.83
CA ILE A 112 6.03 5.01 -45.96
C ILE A 112 6.72 6.37 -45.77
N SER A 113 6.54 7.00 -44.66
CA SER A 113 7.40 8.09 -44.20
C SER A 113 8.46 7.49 -43.29
N ALA A 114 9.69 7.47 -43.79
CA ALA A 114 10.94 7.29 -43.12
C ALA A 114 11.23 5.89 -42.54
N ILE A 115 12.03 5.12 -43.25
CA ILE A 115 12.86 4.05 -42.72
C ILE A 115 14.05 4.74 -42.04
N CYS A 116 14.10 4.76 -40.74
CA CYS A 116 15.32 5.10 -40.03
C CYS A 116 16.14 3.82 -39.79
N ALA A 117 17.07 3.54 -40.68
CA ALA A 117 18.15 2.60 -40.42
C ALA A 117 19.29 3.35 -39.76
N ALA A 118 19.73 2.83 -38.58
CA ALA A 118 20.99 3.19 -37.92
C ALA A 118 21.37 4.68 -37.89
N GLY A 119 20.95 5.37 -36.85
CA GLY A 119 21.78 6.36 -36.16
C GLY A 119 22.01 7.74 -36.77
N ASN A 120 21.43 8.13 -37.90
CA ASN A 120 21.59 9.49 -38.43
C ASN A 120 20.29 9.99 -39.08
N CYS A 121 19.49 10.69 -38.28
CA CYS A 121 18.49 11.64 -38.81
C CYS A 121 19.13 13.03 -38.78
N GLU A 122 19.89 13.39 -39.79
CA GLU A 122 20.28 14.77 -40.05
C GLU A 122 19.07 15.51 -40.60
N ALA A 123 18.52 16.45 -39.81
CA ALA A 123 17.58 17.42 -40.26
C ALA A 123 18.33 18.37 -41.23
N ASN A 124 17.85 18.43 -42.47
CA ASN A 124 18.33 19.37 -43.50
C ASN A 124 17.98 20.79 -43.04
N PRO A 125 18.95 21.68 -42.80
CA PRO A 125 18.70 23.03 -42.38
C PRO A 125 18.60 23.94 -43.60
N SER A 126 17.41 24.08 -44.18
CA SER A 126 17.14 25.17 -45.08
C SER A 126 15.68 25.56 -45.10
N ALA A 127 15.29 26.38 -44.12
CA ALA A 127 14.34 27.46 -44.24
C ALA A 127 14.28 28.15 -42.86
N GLY A 128 15.05 29.22 -42.73
CA GLY A 128 14.94 30.09 -41.57
C GLY A 128 13.61 30.79 -41.55
N SER A 129 12.97 30.75 -40.36
CA SER A 129 12.11 31.83 -39.89
C SER A 129 11.79 31.60 -38.42
N ASN A 130 12.10 32.59 -37.60
CA ASN A 130 11.82 32.72 -36.18
C ASN A 130 10.40 32.27 -35.80
N PRO A 131 10.20 31.46 -34.74
CA PRO A 131 8.90 31.26 -34.16
C PRO A 131 8.67 32.24 -33.00
N ALA A 132 8.45 33.52 -33.31
CA ALA A 132 7.91 34.46 -32.36
C ALA A 132 7.04 35.44 -33.13
N SER A 133 5.81 35.08 -33.32
CA SER A 133 4.63 35.86 -33.64
C SER A 133 3.72 35.14 -34.63
N LEU A 134 2.43 35.18 -34.33
CA LEU A 134 1.31 34.73 -35.14
C LEU A 134 0.77 33.31 -34.84
N LEU A 135 0.13 33.21 -33.69
CA LEU A 135 -1.12 32.43 -33.69
C LEU A 135 -2.22 33.40 -34.13
N PRO A 136 -2.76 33.25 -35.38
CA PRO A 136 -3.83 34.10 -35.79
C PRO A 136 -5.11 33.70 -35.08
N ALA A 137 -5.86 34.72 -34.63
CA ALA A 137 -7.25 34.58 -34.15
C ALA A 137 -8.20 33.88 -35.13
N ASP A 138 -7.72 33.55 -36.31
CA ASP A 138 -8.49 32.83 -37.37
C ASP A 138 -8.56 31.31 -37.21
N ASN A 139 -7.70 30.66 -36.42
CA ASN A 139 -7.81 29.21 -36.22
C ASN A 139 -8.99 28.82 -35.30
N ALA A 140 -9.38 29.72 -34.38
CA ALA A 140 -10.59 29.53 -33.58
C ALA A 140 -11.86 29.65 -34.45
N LYS A 141 -11.81 30.51 -35.49
CA LYS A 141 -12.90 30.62 -36.48
C LYS A 141 -12.91 29.47 -37.48
N MET A 142 -11.77 28.88 -37.80
CA MET A 142 -11.71 27.74 -38.74
C MET A 142 -12.19 26.44 -38.07
N MET A 143 -11.90 26.22 -36.76
CA MET A 143 -12.49 25.09 -36.02
C MET A 143 -13.99 25.28 -35.79
N ARG A 144 -14.50 26.51 -35.62
CA ARG A 144 -15.93 26.77 -35.55
C ARG A 144 -16.65 26.44 -36.85
N ARG A 145 -15.97 26.36 -38.01
CA ARG A 145 -16.54 25.97 -39.29
C ARG A 145 -16.61 24.46 -39.54
N VAL A 146 -15.86 23.65 -38.71
CA VAL A 146 -15.87 22.20 -38.89
C VAL A 146 -16.85 21.51 -37.90
N ILE A 147 -17.16 22.16 -36.79
CA ILE A 147 -18.26 21.76 -35.93
C ILE A 147 -19.47 22.59 -36.37
N ASN A 148 -20.31 21.99 -37.20
CA ASN A 148 -21.58 22.57 -37.62
C ASN A 148 -22.46 22.64 -36.37
N ILE A 149 -22.57 23.83 -35.76
CA ILE A 149 -23.37 24.08 -34.55
C ILE A 149 -24.89 24.02 -34.85
N ASP A 150 -25.26 23.85 -36.11
CA ASP A 150 -26.63 23.60 -36.53
C ASP A 150 -27.17 22.20 -36.17
N TRP A 151 -26.48 21.46 -35.27
CA TRP A 151 -26.86 20.08 -34.95
C TRP A 151 -27.42 19.90 -33.54
N VAL A 152 -27.86 20.95 -32.89
CA VAL A 152 -28.72 20.77 -31.70
C VAL A 152 -30.08 20.26 -32.22
N PRO A 153 -30.54 19.07 -31.83
CA PRO A 153 -31.82 18.55 -32.22
C PRO A 153 -32.93 19.53 -31.81
N GLN A 154 -33.89 19.75 -32.69
CA GLN A 154 -34.99 20.67 -32.45
C GLN A 154 -35.72 20.36 -31.14
N GLY A 155 -35.73 21.32 -30.18
CA GLY A 155 -36.26 21.15 -28.84
C GLY A 155 -35.18 21.01 -27.75
N PHE A 156 -33.91 21.04 -28.08
CA PHE A 156 -32.79 21.06 -27.17
C PHE A 156 -32.04 22.39 -27.17
N GLU A 157 -32.64 23.44 -27.73
CA GLU A 157 -32.05 24.77 -27.84
C GLU A 157 -31.68 25.37 -26.50
N GLU A 158 -32.38 24.98 -25.41
CA GLU A 158 -32.07 25.41 -24.03
C GLU A 158 -30.79 24.79 -23.46
N LEU A 159 -30.27 23.68 -24.01
CA LEU A 159 -29.00 23.10 -23.63
C LEU A 159 -27.80 23.85 -24.21
N ASP A 160 -28.04 24.65 -25.27
CA ASP A 160 -27.02 25.49 -25.90
C ASP A 160 -26.95 26.89 -25.27
N GLU A 161 -27.94 27.25 -24.42
CA GLU A 161 -27.86 28.46 -23.60
C GLU A 161 -26.74 28.30 -22.52
N PRO A 162 -25.86 29.30 -22.36
CA PRO A 162 -24.86 29.25 -21.29
C PRO A 162 -25.50 29.09 -19.92
N GLN A 163 -25.19 27.98 -19.27
CA GLN A 163 -25.67 27.71 -17.90
C GLN A 163 -24.61 28.15 -16.88
N GLU A 164 -25.03 28.84 -15.83
CA GLU A 164 -24.14 29.19 -14.70
C GLU A 164 -24.51 28.39 -13.48
N THR A 165 -23.56 27.61 -12.94
CA THR A 165 -23.74 26.89 -11.68
C THR A 165 -22.39 26.64 -11.00
N GLU A 166 -22.45 26.12 -9.78
CA GLU A 166 -21.25 25.60 -9.12
C GLU A 166 -20.89 24.22 -9.68
N VAL A 167 -19.63 24.06 -10.07
CA VAL A 167 -19.07 22.85 -10.63
C VAL A 167 -17.97 22.35 -9.69
N ASP A 168 -18.00 21.08 -9.35
CA ASP A 168 -16.97 20.44 -8.52
C ASP A 168 -15.73 20.15 -9.37
N LEU A 169 -14.61 20.77 -9.02
CA LEU A 169 -13.34 20.66 -9.71
C LEU A 169 -12.41 19.67 -9.01
N PHE A 170 -11.85 18.77 -9.81
CA PHE A 170 -10.92 17.74 -9.38
C PHE A 170 -9.58 17.87 -10.09
N TYR A 171 -8.50 17.58 -9.42
CA TYR A 171 -7.16 17.48 -10.00
C TYR A 171 -6.49 16.18 -9.56
N GLY A 172 -6.12 15.34 -10.54
CA GLY A 172 -5.56 14.01 -10.22
C GLY A 172 -6.50 13.09 -9.43
N GLY A 173 -7.81 13.31 -9.57
CA GLY A 173 -8.85 12.59 -8.80
C GLY A 173 -9.16 13.18 -7.42
N PHE A 174 -8.46 14.23 -7.01
CA PHE A 174 -8.70 14.92 -5.73
C PHE A 174 -9.62 16.12 -5.93
N TYR A 175 -10.62 16.25 -5.08
CA TYR A 175 -11.46 17.42 -5.03
C TYR A 175 -10.63 18.66 -4.63
N LEU A 176 -10.65 19.69 -5.43
CA LEU A 176 -9.98 20.95 -5.15
C LEU A 176 -10.93 21.98 -4.55
N ALA A 177 -11.99 22.28 -5.28
CA ALA A 177 -12.97 23.29 -4.90
C ALA A 177 -14.25 23.16 -5.72
N SER A 178 -15.38 23.67 -5.21
CA SER A 178 -16.53 24.00 -6.05
C SER A 178 -16.33 25.42 -6.57
N VAL A 179 -16.39 25.59 -7.87
CA VAL A 179 -16.13 26.85 -8.57
C VAL A 179 -17.33 27.25 -9.41
N LYS A 180 -17.70 28.50 -9.34
CA LYS A 180 -18.75 29.03 -10.21
C LYS A 180 -18.26 29.04 -11.64
N SER A 181 -18.97 28.33 -12.50
CA SER A 181 -18.58 28.18 -13.89
C SER A 181 -19.77 28.46 -14.80
N ARG A 182 -19.47 28.97 -16.00
CA ARG A 182 -20.43 29.12 -17.08
C ARG A 182 -20.07 28.16 -18.19
N PHE A 183 -20.98 27.30 -18.60
CA PHE A 183 -20.70 26.31 -19.62
C PHE A 183 -21.81 26.18 -20.65
N THR A 184 -21.38 25.69 -21.81
CA THR A 184 -22.24 25.28 -22.94
C THR A 184 -21.97 23.79 -23.20
N GLY A 185 -22.61 23.19 -24.18
CA GLY A 185 -22.29 21.81 -24.62
C GLY A 185 -20.86 21.60 -25.12
N VAL A 186 -20.10 22.67 -25.42
CA VAL A 186 -18.79 22.61 -26.08
C VAL A 186 -17.66 23.18 -25.20
N ASP A 187 -17.92 24.25 -24.47
CA ASP A 187 -16.94 24.99 -23.70
C ASP A 187 -17.41 25.25 -22.25
N ILE A 188 -16.45 25.51 -21.40
CA ILE A 188 -16.66 25.92 -20.02
C ILE A 188 -15.70 27.04 -19.64
N VAL A 189 -16.21 28.03 -18.93
CA VAL A 189 -15.46 29.18 -18.40
C VAL A 189 -15.57 29.17 -16.89
N ILE A 190 -14.43 29.19 -16.21
CA ILE A 190 -14.38 29.27 -14.74
C ILE A 190 -14.48 30.75 -14.37
N LEU A 191 -15.48 31.12 -13.55
CA LEU A 191 -15.71 32.51 -13.14
C LEU A 191 -14.96 32.89 -11.87
N ASP A 192 -14.65 31.92 -11.00
CA ASP A 192 -13.95 32.12 -9.72
C ASP A 192 -12.55 31.51 -9.76
N VAL A 193 -11.72 32.04 -10.66
CA VAL A 193 -10.37 31.53 -10.92
C VAL A 193 -9.42 31.78 -9.74
N ASP A 194 -9.57 32.91 -9.03
CA ASP A 194 -8.65 33.27 -7.94
C ASP A 194 -8.65 32.25 -6.83
N ARG A 195 -9.82 31.80 -6.42
CA ARG A 195 -9.99 30.76 -5.41
C ARG A 195 -9.29 29.44 -5.77
N LEU A 196 -9.25 29.13 -7.04
CA LEU A 196 -8.62 27.93 -7.55
C LEU A 196 -7.09 28.03 -7.54
N VAL A 197 -6.56 29.14 -8.02
CA VAL A 197 -5.12 29.40 -8.09
C VAL A 197 -4.50 29.38 -6.69
N ASP A 198 -5.21 29.93 -5.70
CA ASP A 198 -4.76 29.93 -4.29
C ASP A 198 -4.73 28.51 -3.68
N THR A 199 -5.52 27.59 -4.22
CA THR A 199 -5.57 26.19 -3.75
C THR A 199 -4.45 25.33 -4.36
N LEU A 200 -3.94 25.70 -5.53
CA LEU A 200 -2.89 24.98 -6.24
C LEU A 200 -1.50 25.52 -5.90
N VAL A 201 -0.84 24.87 -4.95
CA VAL A 201 0.44 25.33 -4.33
C VAL A 201 1.65 25.21 -5.28
N ASP A 202 1.62 24.33 -6.27
CA ASP A 202 2.79 23.92 -7.05
C ASP A 202 2.88 24.58 -8.45
N LEU A 203 2.30 25.75 -8.65
CA LEU A 203 2.35 26.45 -9.92
C LEU A 203 3.66 27.25 -10.10
N LYS A 204 4.30 27.16 -11.27
CA LYS A 204 5.50 27.96 -11.61
C LYS A 204 5.18 29.44 -11.71
N ASP A 205 4.12 29.77 -12.44
CA ASP A 205 3.61 31.13 -12.65
C ASP A 205 2.10 31.16 -12.39
N PRO A 206 1.67 31.52 -11.18
CA PRO A 206 0.25 31.64 -10.86
C PRO A 206 -0.50 32.71 -11.70
N GLY A 207 0.20 33.75 -12.16
CA GLY A 207 -0.39 34.79 -12.99
C GLY A 207 -0.75 34.28 -14.38
N TYR A 208 0.20 33.63 -15.03
CA TYR A 208 -0.01 33.01 -16.33
C TYR A 208 -1.06 31.88 -16.28
N PHE A 209 -1.04 31.09 -15.21
CA PHE A 209 -2.02 30.02 -15.01
C PHE A 209 -3.45 30.56 -14.85
N ARG A 210 -3.60 31.71 -14.16
CA ARG A 210 -4.88 32.42 -14.03
C ARG A 210 -5.44 32.82 -15.40
N GLU A 211 -4.59 33.35 -16.29
CA GLU A 211 -5.01 33.74 -17.64
C GLU A 211 -5.50 32.53 -18.46
N LEU A 212 -4.80 31.41 -18.36
CA LEU A 212 -5.19 30.16 -19.01
C LEU A 212 -6.53 29.62 -18.52
N LEU A 213 -6.81 29.68 -17.22
CA LEU A 213 -8.07 29.20 -16.65
C LEU A 213 -9.25 30.15 -16.89
N ALA A 214 -8.99 31.45 -17.03
CA ALA A 214 -10.02 32.43 -17.33
C ALA A 214 -10.50 32.36 -18.82
N ALA A 215 -9.73 31.73 -19.66
CA ALA A 215 -10.10 31.50 -21.05
C ALA A 215 -11.13 30.36 -21.19
N PRO A 216 -11.98 30.37 -22.20
CA PRO A 216 -12.88 29.26 -22.47
C PRO A 216 -12.09 27.94 -22.69
N LEU A 217 -12.41 26.91 -21.93
CA LEU A 217 -11.82 25.58 -22.04
C LEU A 217 -12.80 24.64 -22.75
N TYR A 218 -12.30 23.75 -23.62
CA TYR A 218 -13.15 22.72 -24.24
C TYR A 218 -13.57 21.68 -23.18
N THR A 219 -14.83 21.26 -23.17
CA THR A 219 -15.40 20.30 -22.22
C THR A 219 -14.82 18.92 -22.35
N ASN A 220 -14.28 18.52 -23.52
CA ASN A 220 -13.75 17.20 -23.83
C ASN A 220 -14.66 16.04 -23.34
N ALA A 221 -15.97 16.21 -23.43
CA ALA A 221 -16.96 15.23 -22.98
C ALA A 221 -16.82 13.85 -23.66
N ASN A 222 -16.23 13.81 -24.87
CA ASN A 222 -15.91 12.56 -25.58
C ASN A 222 -14.80 11.73 -24.91
N LYS A 223 -14.15 12.25 -23.88
CA LYS A 223 -13.15 11.55 -23.05
C LYS A 223 -13.72 11.00 -21.75
N LEU A 224 -14.99 11.18 -21.45
CA LEU A 224 -15.67 10.59 -20.31
C LEU A 224 -15.67 9.05 -20.40
N CYS A 225 -15.52 8.40 -19.25
CA CYS A 225 -15.54 6.95 -19.14
C CYS A 225 -16.97 6.43 -19.00
N GLU A 226 -17.63 6.13 -20.09
CA GLU A 226 -18.97 5.51 -20.08
C GLU A 226 -18.94 4.05 -19.57
N ASN A 227 -17.82 3.35 -19.79
CA ASN A 227 -17.60 1.98 -19.30
C ASN A 227 -16.16 1.80 -18.84
N ARG A 228 -15.94 1.11 -17.71
CA ARG A 228 -14.61 0.80 -17.13
C ARG A 228 -13.64 0.05 -18.02
N SER A 229 -14.03 -0.37 -19.21
CA SER A 229 -13.24 -1.15 -20.16
C SER A 229 -12.67 -0.35 -21.34
N SER A 230 -12.91 0.94 -21.45
CA SER A 230 -12.34 1.75 -22.52
C SER A 230 -10.94 2.24 -22.15
N VAL A 231 -9.94 1.84 -22.94
CA VAL A 231 -8.50 1.97 -22.65
C VAL A 231 -7.97 3.42 -22.64
N ASN A 232 -8.73 4.42 -23.07
CA ASN A 232 -8.28 5.82 -23.20
C ASN A 232 -9.29 6.87 -22.70
N CYS A 233 -10.19 6.50 -21.81
CA CYS A 233 -11.12 7.46 -21.20
C CYS A 233 -10.52 8.06 -19.93
N GLY A 234 -11.00 9.22 -19.52
CA GLY A 234 -10.60 9.90 -18.28
C GLY A 234 -9.19 10.47 -18.30
N VAL A 235 -8.50 10.47 -19.44
CA VAL A 235 -7.14 11.02 -19.58
C VAL A 235 -7.11 12.04 -20.71
N LEU A 236 -6.59 13.22 -20.42
CA LEU A 236 -6.39 14.29 -21.39
C LEU A 236 -4.91 14.71 -21.39
N THR A 237 -4.26 14.60 -22.53
CA THR A 237 -2.92 15.17 -22.74
C THR A 237 -3.08 16.57 -23.28
N THR A 238 -2.52 17.56 -22.60
CA THR A 238 -2.58 18.98 -23.00
C THR A 238 -1.19 19.60 -22.88
N ASP A 239 -0.89 20.56 -23.75
CA ASP A 239 0.34 21.35 -23.70
C ASP A 239 0.21 22.57 -22.76
N SER A 240 -0.98 22.80 -22.21
CA SER A 240 -1.23 23.90 -21.26
C SER A 240 -2.20 23.45 -20.16
N VAL A 241 -3.43 23.88 -20.19
CA VAL A 241 -4.50 23.51 -19.28
C VAL A 241 -5.66 22.95 -20.09
N GLY A 242 -6.26 21.87 -19.60
CA GLY A 242 -7.45 21.30 -20.21
C GLY A 242 -8.37 20.70 -19.16
N VAL A 243 -9.61 20.49 -19.50
CA VAL A 243 -10.60 19.88 -18.62
C VAL A 243 -11.37 18.77 -19.32
N ILE A 244 -11.80 17.78 -18.54
CA ILE A 244 -12.87 16.86 -18.92
C ILE A 244 -14.05 17.21 -18.04
N PHE A 245 -15.14 17.66 -18.64
CA PHE A 245 -16.33 18.08 -17.93
C PHE A 245 -17.46 17.08 -18.11
N ASP A 246 -17.89 16.51 -17.00
CA ASP A 246 -19.07 15.67 -16.90
C ASP A 246 -20.25 16.54 -16.49
N GLN A 247 -20.98 17.03 -17.47
CA GLN A 247 -22.10 17.92 -17.25
C GLN A 247 -23.22 17.29 -16.40
N PRO A 248 -23.62 16.01 -16.58
CA PRO A 248 -24.63 15.38 -15.75
C PRO A 248 -24.29 15.35 -14.26
N SER A 249 -23.03 15.18 -13.91
CA SER A 249 -22.58 15.12 -12.51
C SER A 249 -22.04 16.44 -11.99
N LEU A 250 -22.01 17.50 -12.83
CA LEU A 250 -21.39 18.81 -12.57
C LEU A 250 -19.94 18.66 -12.07
N ARG A 251 -19.24 17.69 -12.61
CA ARG A 251 -17.86 17.35 -12.26
C ARG A 251 -16.91 17.76 -13.37
N MET A 252 -15.84 18.44 -13.01
CA MET A 252 -14.78 18.86 -13.92
C MET A 252 -13.43 18.32 -13.43
N ASP A 253 -12.79 17.47 -14.23
CA ASP A 253 -11.44 16.99 -13.99
C ASP A 253 -10.45 17.88 -14.72
N LEU A 254 -9.53 18.51 -13.99
CA LEU A 254 -8.52 19.44 -14.49
C LEU A 254 -7.24 18.69 -14.85
N PHE A 255 -6.66 19.06 -16.00
CA PHE A 255 -5.38 18.55 -16.49
C PHE A 255 -4.43 19.73 -16.71
N ILE A 256 -3.23 19.63 -16.16
CA ILE A 256 -2.21 20.70 -16.19
C ILE A 256 -0.96 20.12 -16.84
N ALA A 257 -0.41 20.82 -17.82
CA ALA A 257 0.85 20.41 -18.42
C ALA A 257 1.98 20.44 -17.38
N PRO A 258 2.90 19.45 -17.40
CA PRO A 258 4.01 19.36 -16.43
C PRO A 258 4.88 20.62 -16.40
N ASP A 259 5.00 21.31 -17.53
CA ASP A 259 5.79 22.53 -17.68
C ASP A 259 5.27 23.73 -16.88
N LEU A 260 3.97 23.73 -16.53
CA LEU A 260 3.34 24.76 -15.72
C LEU A 260 3.51 24.50 -14.21
N LEU A 261 3.91 23.30 -13.83
CA LEU A 261 4.07 22.89 -12.44
C LEU A 261 5.52 23.00 -12.00
N LYS A 262 5.74 23.42 -10.77
CA LYS A 262 7.04 23.33 -10.11
C LYS A 262 7.38 21.83 -9.95
N THR A 263 8.60 21.46 -10.28
CA THR A 263 9.10 20.16 -9.91
C THR A 263 9.12 20.09 -8.39
N ARG A 264 8.38 19.17 -7.81
CA ARG A 264 8.41 18.94 -6.35
C ARG A 264 9.82 18.50 -5.99
N THR A 265 10.57 19.42 -5.43
CA THR A 265 11.83 19.04 -4.80
C THR A 265 11.53 18.30 -3.51
N PRO A 266 12.25 17.23 -3.18
CA PRO A 266 12.05 16.50 -1.92
C PRO A 266 12.03 17.37 -0.67
N GLN A 267 12.62 18.54 -0.73
CA GLN A 267 12.70 19.50 0.39
C GLN A 267 11.36 20.15 0.79
N GLN A 268 10.38 20.24 -0.10
CA GLN A 268 9.10 20.90 0.23
C GLN A 268 8.12 20.02 1.01
N LEU A 269 8.30 18.70 1.00
CA LEU A 269 7.50 17.76 1.76
C LEU A 269 8.37 16.86 2.64
N ALA A 270 9.45 17.42 3.20
CA ALA A 270 10.36 16.67 4.08
C ALA A 270 9.63 16.03 5.27
N PHE A 271 8.53 16.66 5.72
CA PHE A 271 7.75 16.20 6.85
C PHE A 271 6.27 16.08 6.52
N LEU A 272 5.58 15.21 7.25
CA LEU A 272 4.14 15.11 7.22
C LEU A 272 3.50 16.48 7.54
N PRO A 273 2.43 16.86 6.82
CA PRO A 273 1.66 18.06 7.14
C PRO A 273 1.07 17.98 8.56
N PRO A 274 0.76 19.10 9.18
CA PRO A 274 0.02 19.09 10.43
C PRO A 274 -1.35 18.42 10.25
N SER A 275 -1.83 17.79 11.33
CA SER A 275 -3.16 17.17 11.34
C SER A 275 -4.24 18.20 11.62
N ASP A 276 -5.34 18.13 10.89
CA ASP A 276 -6.57 18.89 11.18
C ASP A 276 -7.54 18.12 12.10
N ALA A 277 -7.08 17.01 12.70
CA ALA A 277 -7.88 16.23 13.63
C ALA A 277 -8.24 17.05 14.88
N GLY A 278 -9.51 17.13 15.17
CA GLY A 278 -10.02 17.68 16.41
C GLY A 278 -9.76 16.74 17.59
N PHE A 279 -10.39 17.06 18.72
CA PHE A 279 -10.31 16.24 19.91
C PHE A 279 -10.87 14.83 19.66
N SER A 280 -10.08 13.81 19.97
CA SER A 280 -10.49 12.40 19.88
C SER A 280 -9.92 11.54 21.01
N LEU A 281 -10.70 10.56 21.44
CA LEU A 281 -10.28 9.47 22.32
C LEU A 281 -10.31 8.17 21.53
N LEU A 282 -9.19 7.47 21.51
CA LEU A 282 -9.08 6.13 20.97
C LEU A 282 -8.62 5.21 22.08
N ASP A 283 -9.34 4.13 22.27
CA ASP A 283 -9.03 3.10 23.25
C ASP A 283 -8.99 1.75 22.57
N TYR A 284 -7.81 1.14 22.52
CA TYR A 284 -7.61 -0.20 21.99
C TYR A 284 -7.50 -1.20 23.12
N ALA A 285 -8.52 -2.05 23.24
CA ALA A 285 -8.60 -3.09 24.24
C ALA A 285 -8.30 -4.45 23.63
N SER A 286 -7.48 -5.24 24.34
CA SER A 286 -7.22 -6.64 24.01
C SER A 286 -7.28 -7.49 25.26
N ILE A 287 -7.99 -8.61 25.15
CA ILE A 287 -8.07 -9.62 26.21
C ILE A 287 -7.38 -10.90 25.73
N TYR A 288 -6.58 -11.48 26.60
CA TYR A 288 -5.97 -12.78 26.45
C TYR A 288 -6.39 -13.65 27.63
N THR A 289 -6.73 -14.88 27.35
CA THR A 289 -7.01 -15.87 28.40
C THR A 289 -6.37 -17.19 28.04
N SER A 290 -5.86 -17.89 29.03
CA SER A 290 -5.35 -19.24 28.87
C SER A 290 -5.55 -20.02 30.17
N GLY A 291 -5.63 -21.34 30.04
CA GLY A 291 -5.80 -22.20 31.20
C GLY A 291 -5.92 -23.65 30.80
N SER A 292 -6.12 -24.48 31.81
CA SER A 292 -6.39 -25.89 31.63
C SER A 292 -7.61 -26.32 32.46
N ALA A 293 -8.25 -27.41 32.06
CA ALA A 293 -9.34 -27.97 32.81
C ALA A 293 -8.90 -28.52 34.20
N ALA A 294 -7.60 -28.71 34.40
CA ALA A 294 -7.02 -29.23 35.62
C ALA A 294 -6.17 -28.19 36.40
N GLY A 295 -5.98 -26.97 35.86
CA GLY A 295 -5.07 -25.96 36.41
C GLY A 295 -5.70 -24.60 36.58
N GLU A 296 -4.85 -23.63 36.89
CA GLU A 296 -5.24 -22.23 37.06
C GLU A 296 -5.54 -21.59 35.69
N ASN A 297 -6.45 -20.64 35.71
CA ASN A 297 -6.82 -19.87 34.55
C ASN A 297 -6.14 -18.49 34.63
N HIS A 298 -5.50 -18.09 33.57
CA HIS A 298 -4.83 -16.81 33.44
C HIS A 298 -5.59 -15.92 32.52
N TYR A 299 -5.68 -14.64 32.83
CA TYR A 299 -6.21 -13.63 31.94
C TYR A 299 -5.36 -12.35 32.00
N ASN A 300 -5.33 -11.67 30.90
CA ASN A 300 -4.71 -10.37 30.76
C ASN A 300 -5.60 -9.48 29.88
N LEU A 301 -6.09 -8.39 30.45
CA LEU A 301 -6.75 -7.33 29.72
C LEU A 301 -5.75 -6.18 29.54
N ALA A 302 -5.20 -6.05 28.35
CA ALA A 302 -4.28 -4.99 28.01
C ALA A 302 -5.02 -3.88 27.27
N ASN A 303 -4.73 -2.65 27.65
CA ASN A 303 -5.41 -1.47 27.15
C ASN A 303 -4.43 -0.39 26.71
N THR A 304 -4.70 0.26 25.57
CA THR A 304 -3.96 1.43 25.10
C THR A 304 -4.96 2.54 24.81
N THR A 305 -4.98 3.54 25.67
CA THR A 305 -5.86 4.71 25.57
C THR A 305 -5.05 5.90 25.09
N ILE A 306 -5.52 6.57 24.04
CA ILE A 306 -4.90 7.78 23.50
C ILE A 306 -5.96 8.86 23.42
N LEU A 307 -5.69 9.95 24.12
CA LEU A 307 -6.42 11.20 24.01
C LEU A 307 -5.62 12.16 23.14
N SER A 308 -6.15 12.60 22.01
CA SER A 308 -5.38 13.40 21.08
C SER A 308 -6.09 14.65 20.60
N TYR A 309 -5.28 15.63 20.20
CA TYR A 309 -5.69 16.84 19.50
C TYR A 309 -4.56 17.24 18.54
N ALA A 310 -4.81 17.20 17.24
CA ALA A 310 -3.79 17.35 16.20
C ALA A 310 -2.60 16.40 16.46
N GLU A 311 -1.36 16.91 16.61
CA GLU A 311 -0.15 16.12 16.86
C GLU A 311 0.07 15.81 18.35
N ASN A 312 -0.71 16.44 19.25
CA ASN A 312 -0.52 16.26 20.70
C ASN A 312 -1.34 15.08 21.18
N ARG A 313 -0.77 14.29 22.11
CA ARG A 313 -1.44 13.13 22.68
C ARG A 313 -1.11 12.92 24.15
N ILE A 314 -2.07 12.38 24.87
CA ILE A 314 -1.86 11.73 26.16
C ILE A 314 -2.02 10.24 25.92
N LEU A 315 -0.98 9.49 26.26
CA LEU A 315 -0.92 8.04 26.09
C LEU A 315 -0.99 7.37 27.45
N MET A 316 -1.93 6.45 27.62
CA MET A 316 -1.99 5.55 28.78
C MET A 316 -1.96 4.11 28.28
N ARG A 317 -1.09 3.30 28.87
CA ARG A 317 -1.11 1.84 28.72
C ARG A 317 -1.33 1.21 30.07
N SER A 318 -2.32 0.33 30.14
CA SER A 318 -2.68 -0.38 31.36
C SER A 318 -2.90 -1.84 31.09
N ASN A 319 -2.67 -2.64 32.12
CA ASN A 319 -2.91 -4.08 32.12
C ASN A 319 -3.73 -4.43 33.36
N PHE A 320 -4.60 -5.42 33.23
CA PHE A 320 -5.31 -6.05 34.31
C PHE A 320 -5.12 -7.56 34.18
N THR A 321 -4.45 -8.17 35.15
CA THR A 321 -4.12 -9.59 35.14
C THR A 321 -4.63 -10.27 36.40
N ASP A 322 -4.75 -11.59 36.36
CA ASP A 322 -5.10 -12.40 37.50
C ASP A 322 -4.07 -12.31 38.64
N SER A 323 -2.79 -12.08 38.32
CA SER A 323 -1.68 -12.09 39.26
C SER A 323 -1.29 -10.71 39.81
N ALA A 324 -1.53 -9.65 39.03
CA ALA A 324 -1.03 -8.29 39.31
C ALA A 324 -2.11 -7.20 39.36
N ASN A 325 -3.39 -7.57 39.41
CA ASN A 325 -4.50 -6.61 39.42
C ASN A 325 -4.39 -5.54 38.28
N PHE A 326 -4.89 -4.35 38.54
CA PHE A 326 -4.82 -3.25 37.58
C PHE A 326 -3.51 -2.46 37.75
N SER A 327 -2.73 -2.36 36.67
CA SER A 327 -1.48 -1.61 36.61
C SER A 327 -1.42 -0.69 35.41
N VAL A 328 -0.78 0.46 35.54
CA VAL A 328 -0.52 1.42 34.47
C VAL A 328 0.98 1.47 34.22
N ASP A 329 1.39 1.00 33.03
CA ASP A 329 2.81 0.96 32.63
C ASP A 329 3.29 2.25 31.97
N THR A 330 2.36 2.98 31.36
CA THR A 330 2.67 4.22 30.64
C THR A 330 1.58 5.24 30.92
N LEU A 331 1.98 6.43 31.30
CA LEU A 331 1.13 7.62 31.39
C LEU A 331 1.96 8.83 31.00
N ALA A 332 1.86 9.26 29.76
CA ALA A 332 2.73 10.29 29.23
C ALA A 332 1.99 11.26 28.28
N VAL A 333 2.41 12.50 28.31
CA VAL A 333 2.08 13.50 27.28
C VAL A 333 3.16 13.43 26.21
N ALA A 334 2.77 13.38 24.96
CA ALA A 334 3.71 13.30 23.85
C ALA A 334 3.27 14.17 22.67
N ARG A 335 4.26 14.66 21.94
CA ARG A 335 4.08 15.38 20.66
C ARG A 335 5.21 15.02 19.74
N GLU A 336 4.86 14.52 18.58
CA GLU A 336 5.82 14.17 17.53
C GLU A 336 5.47 14.94 16.27
N PHE A 337 6.33 15.89 15.90
CA PHE A 337 6.07 16.81 14.82
C PHE A 337 7.37 17.33 14.19
N GLN A 338 7.42 17.40 12.87
CA GLN A 338 8.56 17.93 12.11
C GLN A 338 9.93 17.33 12.52
N GLY A 339 9.98 16.02 12.64
CA GLY A 339 11.22 15.28 12.91
C GLY A 339 11.68 15.34 14.36
N LYS A 340 10.84 15.79 15.30
CA LYS A 340 11.14 15.86 16.73
C LYS A 340 10.05 15.14 17.52
N ASP A 341 10.45 14.31 18.49
CA ASP A 341 9.55 13.71 19.47
C ASP A 341 9.85 14.28 20.87
N PHE A 342 8.80 14.72 21.53
CA PHE A 342 8.81 15.20 22.91
C PHE A 342 7.86 14.34 23.72
N GLN A 343 8.35 13.77 24.81
CA GLN A 343 7.52 12.98 25.70
C GLN A 343 7.86 13.29 27.15
N ALA A 344 6.82 13.39 28.01
CA ALA A 344 6.97 13.60 29.43
C ALA A 344 5.93 12.81 30.23
N GLY A 345 6.34 12.20 31.35
CA GLY A 345 5.49 11.38 32.18
C GLY A 345 6.17 10.08 32.58
N ILE A 346 5.38 9.01 32.76
CA ILE A 346 5.85 7.65 33.03
C ILE A 346 5.84 6.88 31.70
N PHE A 347 7.01 6.48 31.22
CA PHE A 347 7.13 5.73 29.96
C PHE A 347 8.45 4.96 29.92
N ARG A 348 8.56 4.05 28.95
CA ARG A 348 9.80 3.33 28.68
C ARG A 348 10.61 4.09 27.63
N GLY A 349 11.77 4.58 28.02
CA GLY A 349 12.67 5.30 27.13
C GLY A 349 13.42 4.36 26.19
N ASN A 350 13.66 4.81 24.99
CA ASN A 350 14.46 4.13 23.98
C ASN A 350 15.73 4.97 23.73
N ALA A 351 16.90 4.36 23.85
CA ALA A 351 18.18 4.99 23.55
C ALA A 351 18.58 4.92 22.06
N GLY A 352 17.64 4.63 21.17
CA GLY A 352 17.82 4.64 19.71
C GLY A 352 18.85 3.61 19.23
N SER A 353 19.99 4.08 18.74
CA SER A 353 21.05 3.23 18.18
C SER A 353 22.02 2.66 19.20
N PHE A 354 21.90 3.05 20.46
CA PHE A 354 22.82 2.68 21.55
C PHE A 354 22.34 1.40 22.23
N VAL A 355 23.22 0.38 22.31
CA VAL A 355 22.82 -0.99 22.66
C VAL A 355 23.05 -1.28 24.15
N PHE A 356 24.03 -0.63 24.72
CA PHE A 356 24.37 -0.85 26.14
C PHE A 356 23.60 0.12 27.06
N MET A 357 22.99 1.16 26.48
CA MET A 357 21.99 1.98 27.17
C MET A 357 20.65 1.23 27.16
N ARG A 358 20.32 0.57 28.26
CA ARG A 358 19.11 -0.27 28.34
C ARG A 358 17.84 0.57 28.32
N ASP A 359 16.82 0.04 27.64
CA ASP A 359 15.47 0.58 27.76
C ASP A 359 15.01 0.46 29.20
N THR A 360 14.67 1.60 29.79
CA THR A 360 14.31 1.68 31.21
C THR A 360 12.93 2.30 31.32
N LEU A 361 12.11 1.79 32.26
CA LEU A 361 10.89 2.44 32.68
C LEU A 361 11.26 3.58 33.62
N PHE A 362 10.81 4.80 33.35
CA PHE A 362 11.12 5.96 34.18
C PHE A 362 10.02 7.01 34.17
N VAL A 363 10.04 7.85 35.18
CA VAL A 363 9.29 9.10 35.18
C VAL A 363 10.26 10.25 34.86
N GLY A 364 9.90 11.02 33.80
CA GLY A 364 10.80 12.08 33.37
C GLY A 364 10.39 12.67 32.04
N ALA A 365 11.38 13.13 31.28
CA ALA A 365 11.16 13.71 29.96
C ALA A 365 12.22 13.24 28.95
N THR A 366 11.82 13.15 27.70
CA THR A 366 12.69 12.90 26.56
C THR A 366 12.46 13.91 25.45
N VAL A 367 13.52 14.26 24.76
CA VAL A 367 13.54 14.98 23.50
C VAL A 367 14.40 14.19 22.54
N GLU A 368 13.83 13.78 21.43
CA GLU A 368 14.60 13.01 20.45
C GLU A 368 14.26 13.39 19.01
N SER A 369 15.18 13.13 18.11
CA SER A 369 14.93 13.22 16.69
C SER A 369 14.06 12.05 16.25
N SER A 370 13.03 12.32 15.44
CA SER A 370 12.15 11.30 14.87
C SER A 370 12.21 11.33 13.35
N LEU A 371 12.28 10.15 12.76
CA LEU A 371 12.24 9.98 11.31
C LEU A 371 10.87 9.57 10.80
N ILE A 372 9.95 9.21 11.69
CA ILE A 372 8.66 8.64 11.30
C ILE A 372 7.74 9.68 10.65
N THR A 373 7.96 10.96 10.96
CA THR A 373 7.21 12.07 10.36
C THR A 373 7.84 12.61 9.07
N ARG A 374 8.93 12.01 8.57
CA ARG A 374 9.58 12.40 7.31
C ARG A 374 8.92 11.69 6.12
N ASN A 375 8.64 12.47 5.08
CA ASN A 375 8.13 11.97 3.79
C ASN A 375 9.21 11.76 2.74
N ASP A 376 10.37 12.35 2.92
CA ASP A 376 11.48 12.25 2.00
C ASP A 376 12.23 10.93 2.16
N LEU A 377 11.89 10.02 1.32
CA LEU A 377 12.36 8.63 1.38
C LEU A 377 13.80 8.44 0.91
N SER A 378 14.37 9.42 0.22
CA SER A 378 15.79 9.44 -0.16
C SER A 378 16.71 9.35 1.06
N VAL A 379 16.16 9.53 2.24
CA VAL A 379 16.83 9.41 3.53
C VAL A 379 16.67 8.02 4.11
N SER A 380 16.60 7.04 3.29
CA SER A 380 16.32 5.68 3.72
C SER A 380 17.30 5.19 4.78
N LEU A 381 16.75 4.78 5.89
CA LEU A 381 17.45 4.02 6.90
C LEU A 381 17.70 2.57 6.47
N GLY A 382 17.00 2.13 5.44
CA GLY A 382 17.09 0.82 4.83
C GLY A 382 17.71 0.84 3.44
N ASN A 383 17.84 -0.31 2.81
CA ASN A 383 18.10 -0.36 1.40
C ASN A 383 16.87 0.09 0.63
N GLU A 384 17.09 0.72 -0.51
CA GLU A 384 16.04 1.10 -1.42
C GLU A 384 15.31 -0.15 -1.94
N ILE A 385 14.01 -0.09 -1.95
CA ILE A 385 13.13 -1.08 -2.56
C ILE A 385 12.51 -0.42 -3.78
N GLU A 386 12.94 -0.88 -4.95
CA GLU A 386 12.42 -0.40 -6.22
C GLU A 386 11.48 -1.46 -6.82
N VAL A 387 10.31 -1.01 -7.28
CA VAL A 387 9.35 -1.84 -8.00
C VAL A 387 9.00 -1.16 -9.31
N PHE A 388 8.91 -1.95 -10.37
CA PHE A 388 8.39 -1.47 -11.64
C PHE A 388 6.88 -1.75 -11.72
N LEU A 389 6.10 -0.72 -12.08
CA LEU A 389 4.66 -0.78 -12.23
C LEU A 389 4.27 -0.44 -13.68
N ASP A 390 3.52 -1.30 -14.30
CA ASP A 390 2.98 -1.15 -15.66
C ASP A 390 1.74 -0.24 -15.71
N SER A 391 1.08 -0.07 -14.58
CA SER A 391 -0.08 0.79 -14.39
C SER A 391 -0.14 1.24 -12.93
N ARG A 392 -0.99 2.21 -12.62
CA ARG A 392 -1.24 2.60 -11.22
C ARG A 392 -1.69 1.38 -10.44
N SER A 393 -0.88 0.99 -9.45
CA SER A 393 -1.04 -0.27 -8.74
C SER A 393 -1.02 -0.06 -7.23
N ARG A 394 -1.75 -0.93 -6.52
CA ARG A 394 -1.63 -1.06 -5.09
C ARG A 394 -0.50 -2.03 -4.77
N VAL A 395 0.46 -1.57 -3.99
CA VAL A 395 1.58 -2.36 -3.51
C VAL A 395 1.37 -2.67 -2.04
N GLU A 396 1.32 -3.94 -1.71
CA GLU A 396 1.20 -4.45 -0.34
C GLU A 396 2.50 -5.16 0.04
N ILE A 397 3.08 -4.78 1.17
CA ILE A 397 4.33 -5.36 1.66
C ILE A 397 4.05 -6.21 2.88
N TYR A 398 4.50 -7.43 2.83
CA TYR A 398 4.34 -8.38 3.91
C TYR A 398 5.70 -8.79 4.49
N LYS A 399 5.74 -8.95 5.79
CA LYS A 399 6.83 -9.58 6.54
C LYS A 399 6.27 -10.73 7.33
N ASP A 400 6.80 -11.93 7.14
CA ASP A 400 6.35 -13.14 7.85
C ASP A 400 4.81 -13.34 7.78
N GLY A 401 4.22 -13.08 6.58
CA GLY A 401 2.78 -13.13 6.35
C GLY A 401 1.96 -11.98 6.98
N ARG A 402 2.61 -11.01 7.64
CA ARG A 402 1.99 -9.85 8.26
C ARG A 402 2.13 -8.63 7.34
N LEU A 403 1.02 -8.02 6.98
CA LEU A 403 1.01 -6.77 6.21
C LEU A 403 1.68 -5.65 7.02
N ILE A 404 2.76 -5.08 6.50
CA ILE A 404 3.52 -3.99 7.12
C ILE A 404 3.36 -2.65 6.39
N ASN A 405 3.01 -2.67 5.09
CA ASN A 405 2.73 -1.47 4.32
C ASN A 405 1.73 -1.79 3.20
N THR A 406 0.91 -0.80 2.84
CA THR A 406 0.08 -0.83 1.64
C THR A 406 -0.13 0.59 1.14
N GLN A 407 0.21 0.83 -0.12
CA GLN A 407 0.12 2.14 -0.76
C GLN A 407 -0.13 2.00 -2.25
N PHE A 408 -0.75 3.05 -2.86
CA PHE A 408 -0.85 3.19 -4.31
C PHE A 408 0.35 3.93 -4.85
N TYR A 409 0.91 3.40 -5.92
CA TYR A 409 1.99 4.01 -6.67
C TYR A 409 1.58 4.16 -8.14
N ASP A 410 2.12 5.19 -8.79
CA ASP A 410 1.89 5.44 -10.20
C ASP A 410 2.73 4.52 -11.10
N VAL A 411 2.53 4.59 -12.40
CA VAL A 411 3.26 3.81 -13.40
C VAL A 411 4.75 4.14 -13.39
N GLY A 412 5.58 3.15 -13.72
CA GLY A 412 7.03 3.27 -13.84
C GLY A 412 7.80 2.72 -12.64
N ASN A 413 9.08 3.05 -12.54
CA ASN A 413 9.92 2.67 -11.40
C ASN A 413 9.57 3.53 -10.20
N GLN A 414 9.14 2.87 -9.13
CA GLN A 414 8.71 3.50 -7.90
C GLN A 414 9.59 3.06 -6.73
N LEU A 415 10.07 4.02 -5.97
CA LEU A 415 10.71 3.74 -4.69
C LEU A 415 9.64 3.56 -3.62
N ILE A 416 9.67 2.40 -2.98
CA ILE A 416 8.74 2.07 -1.90
C ILE A 416 9.10 2.84 -0.64
N ASN A 417 8.07 3.39 -0.01
CA ASN A 417 8.24 4.01 1.30
C ASN A 417 8.54 2.97 2.37
N THR A 418 9.80 2.87 2.76
CA THR A 418 10.27 1.94 3.79
C THR A 418 10.31 2.54 5.20
N SER A 419 9.83 3.78 5.39
CA SER A 419 9.88 4.47 6.69
C SER A 419 9.12 3.73 7.79
N SER A 420 7.97 3.14 7.46
CA SER A 420 7.15 2.35 8.39
C SER A 420 7.62 0.91 8.61
N PHE A 421 8.61 0.44 7.86
CA PHE A 421 9.06 -0.94 7.97
C PHE A 421 9.80 -1.16 9.29
N PRO A 422 9.58 -2.29 9.96
CA PRO A 422 10.31 -2.64 11.17
C PRO A 422 11.82 -2.67 10.95
N ALA A 423 12.57 -2.24 11.93
CA ALA A 423 14.03 -2.41 11.90
C ALA A 423 14.40 -3.90 11.87
N GLY A 424 15.49 -4.22 11.19
CA GLY A 424 16.02 -5.58 11.06
C GLY A 424 16.39 -5.92 9.63
N ALA A 425 16.82 -7.14 9.42
CA ALA A 425 17.11 -7.71 8.11
C ALA A 425 16.20 -8.91 7.89
N TYR A 426 15.39 -8.89 6.85
CA TYR A 426 14.37 -9.89 6.58
C TYR A 426 13.96 -9.86 5.12
N ASP A 427 13.40 -10.94 4.64
CA ASP A 427 12.77 -10.96 3.34
C ASP A 427 11.37 -10.35 3.43
N ILE A 428 11.04 -9.53 2.47
CA ILE A 428 9.70 -8.95 2.30
C ILE A 428 9.05 -9.58 1.07
N GLU A 429 7.77 -9.88 1.20
CA GLU A 429 6.93 -10.25 0.08
C GLU A 429 6.20 -9.00 -0.40
N ILE A 430 6.38 -8.65 -1.67
CA ILE A 430 5.78 -7.49 -2.32
C ILE A 430 4.66 -7.99 -3.21
N LYS A 431 3.43 -7.73 -2.82
CA LYS A 431 2.24 -8.06 -3.59
C LYS A 431 1.78 -6.82 -4.33
N ILE A 432 1.85 -6.86 -5.65
CA ILE A 432 1.46 -5.78 -6.56
C ILE A 432 0.11 -6.14 -7.16
N ILE A 433 -0.87 -5.26 -6.99
CA ILE A 433 -2.24 -5.45 -7.49
C ILE A 433 -2.54 -4.27 -8.41
N ASN A 434 -2.63 -4.54 -9.70
CA ASN A 434 -2.91 -3.51 -10.70
C ASN A 434 -4.39 -3.08 -10.71
N SER A 435 -4.71 -2.08 -11.52
CA SER A 435 -6.09 -1.55 -11.65
C SER A 435 -7.11 -2.58 -12.17
N ALA A 436 -6.65 -3.62 -12.89
CA ALA A 436 -7.46 -4.73 -13.35
C ALA A 436 -7.64 -5.85 -12.30
N GLY A 437 -6.98 -5.73 -11.13
CA GLY A 437 -7.04 -6.73 -10.06
C GLY A 437 -6.09 -7.91 -10.27
N VAL A 438 -5.17 -7.83 -11.24
CA VAL A 438 -4.14 -8.85 -11.45
C VAL A 438 -3.08 -8.72 -10.36
N GLU A 439 -2.73 -9.84 -9.75
CA GLU A 439 -1.78 -9.90 -8.64
C GLU A 439 -0.42 -10.43 -9.11
N ARG A 440 0.66 -9.73 -8.75
CA ARG A 440 2.05 -10.16 -8.93
C ARG A 440 2.73 -10.20 -7.57
N LEU A 441 3.47 -11.26 -7.29
CA LEU A 441 4.21 -11.43 -6.03
C LEU A 441 5.71 -11.42 -6.33
N GLU A 442 6.44 -10.59 -5.61
CA GLU A 442 7.90 -10.51 -5.65
C GLU A 442 8.44 -10.70 -4.24
N THR A 443 9.64 -11.28 -4.12
CA THR A 443 10.33 -11.38 -2.82
C THR A 443 11.64 -10.61 -2.92
N GLN A 444 11.86 -9.68 -2.00
CA GLN A 444 13.08 -8.89 -1.92
C GLN A 444 13.63 -8.90 -0.49
N PHE A 445 14.95 -8.89 -0.38
CA PHE A 445 15.60 -8.74 0.91
C PHE A 445 15.56 -7.27 1.34
N PHE A 446 15.08 -7.02 2.54
CA PHE A 446 15.08 -5.71 3.16
C PHE A 446 15.94 -5.68 4.41
N SER A 447 16.78 -4.66 4.53
CA SER A 447 17.57 -4.37 5.71
C SER A 447 17.38 -2.92 6.11
N LYS A 448 16.84 -2.69 7.29
CA LYS A 448 16.68 -1.36 7.87
C LYS A 448 17.48 -1.27 9.16
N SER A 449 18.43 -0.35 9.18
CA SER A 449 19.19 -0.06 10.36
C SER A 449 18.89 1.34 10.85
N SER A 450 18.32 1.44 12.02
CA SER A 450 18.15 2.73 12.72
C SER A 450 19.48 3.39 13.13
N ARG A 451 20.60 2.77 12.80
CA ARG A 451 21.96 3.19 13.17
C ARG A 451 22.70 3.94 12.07
N LEU A 452 22.17 3.93 10.85
CA LEU A 452 22.64 4.82 9.78
C LEU A 452 21.73 6.05 9.75
N PRO A 453 22.19 7.17 10.31
CA PRO A 453 21.40 8.40 10.32
C PRO A 453 21.12 8.88 8.89
N PRO A 454 20.11 9.74 8.70
CA PRO A 454 19.93 10.48 7.47
C PRO A 454 21.19 11.27 7.09
N ALA A 455 21.41 11.48 5.77
CA ALA A 455 22.61 12.20 5.31
C ALA A 455 22.60 13.68 5.71
N ASP A 456 21.41 14.26 5.79
CA ASP A 456 21.16 15.68 6.00
C ASP A 456 20.89 16.09 7.45
N GLN A 457 20.69 15.11 8.36
CA GLN A 457 20.29 15.39 9.72
C GLN A 457 20.89 14.40 10.73
N PRO A 458 21.55 14.87 11.80
CA PRO A 458 21.96 14.01 12.89
C PRO A 458 20.73 13.49 13.67
N LEU A 459 20.83 12.27 14.15
CA LEU A 459 19.89 11.73 15.14
C LEU A 459 20.43 12.00 16.52
N TYR A 460 19.58 12.47 17.40
CA TYR A 460 19.95 12.78 18.80
C TYR A 460 18.81 12.41 19.74
N PHE A 461 19.15 12.17 20.98
CA PHE A 461 18.21 12.10 22.08
C PHE A 461 18.82 12.70 23.35
N LEU A 462 17.95 13.18 24.22
CA LEU A 462 18.24 13.62 25.57
C LEU A 462 17.12 13.12 26.47
N GLN A 463 17.48 12.37 27.51
CA GLN A 463 16.55 11.80 28.47
C GLN A 463 16.98 12.16 29.89
N VAL A 464 16.04 12.59 30.69
CA VAL A 464 16.25 12.87 32.11
C VAL A 464 15.08 12.33 32.92
N GLY A 465 15.38 11.67 33.99
CA GLY A 465 14.33 11.11 34.82
C GLY A 465 14.83 10.30 36.02
N GLU A 466 13.87 9.63 36.64
CA GLU A 466 14.09 8.69 37.70
C GLU A 466 13.59 7.32 37.28
N GLU A 467 14.42 6.31 37.43
CA GLU A 467 14.05 4.92 37.10
C GLU A 467 12.89 4.47 37.98
N MET A 468 12.03 3.65 37.41
CA MET A 468 10.88 3.11 38.11
C MET A 468 10.94 1.60 38.11
N ASP A 469 10.65 0.99 39.22
CA ASP A 469 10.43 -0.45 39.30
C ASP A 469 9.06 -0.81 38.77
N GLN A 470 8.97 -1.96 38.10
CA GLN A 470 7.66 -2.46 37.68
C GLN A 470 6.77 -2.65 38.92
N SER A 471 5.49 -2.22 38.78
CA SER A 471 4.54 -2.29 39.88
C SER A 471 4.42 -3.71 40.46
N ASN A 472 4.54 -3.84 41.75
CA ASN A 472 4.10 -5.04 42.48
C ASN A 472 2.58 -5.15 42.42
N ALA A 473 2.05 -6.36 42.63
CA ALA A 473 0.64 -6.70 42.50
C ALA A 473 -0.39 -5.71 43.15
N ASP A 474 0.08 -4.91 44.11
CA ASP A 474 -0.76 -3.97 44.87
C ASP A 474 -0.65 -2.49 44.45
N GLN A 475 0.09 -2.17 43.38
CA GLN A 475 0.33 -0.77 42.99
C GLN A 475 -0.18 -0.48 41.57
N ILE A 476 -1.04 0.52 41.46
CA ILE A 476 -1.59 0.96 40.16
C ILE A 476 -0.51 1.62 39.29
N LEU A 477 0.36 2.41 39.86
CA LEU A 477 1.47 3.08 39.17
C LEU A 477 2.81 2.52 39.62
N PRO A 478 3.82 2.41 38.75
CA PRO A 478 5.17 2.06 39.09
C PRO A 478 5.72 2.99 40.16
N LYS A 479 6.59 2.48 41.00
CA LYS A 479 7.24 3.25 42.08
C LYS A 479 8.66 3.66 41.67
N GLY A 480 9.03 4.90 41.95
CA GLY A 480 10.41 5.36 41.79
C GLY A 480 11.38 4.59 42.69
N ASN A 481 12.54 4.31 42.19
CA ASN A 481 13.59 3.59 42.88
C ASN A 481 14.74 4.50 43.34
N ASP A 482 14.50 5.83 43.34
CA ASP A 482 15.44 6.89 43.68
C ASP A 482 16.70 6.97 42.82
N LYS A 483 16.77 6.20 41.69
CA LYS A 483 17.87 6.25 40.72
C LYS A 483 17.59 7.28 39.63
N ARG A 484 18.11 8.47 39.83
CA ARG A 484 18.06 9.54 38.83
C ARG A 484 19.14 9.33 37.79
N PHE A 485 18.82 9.63 36.54
CA PHE A 485 19.73 9.49 35.43
C PHE A 485 19.63 10.65 34.43
N LEU A 486 20.71 10.81 33.68
CA LEU A 486 20.80 11.65 32.50
C LEU A 486 21.41 10.83 31.37
N ARG A 487 20.75 10.76 30.22
CA ARG A 487 21.24 10.09 29.02
C ARG A 487 21.18 11.03 27.86
N ALA A 488 22.21 11.00 27.01
CA ALA A 488 22.24 11.76 25.77
C ALA A 488 23.00 10.95 24.72
N GLY A 489 22.59 11.13 23.47
CA GLY A 489 23.29 10.50 22.36
C GLY A 489 23.11 11.30 21.08
N ILE A 490 24.10 11.19 20.20
CA ILE A 490 24.08 11.77 18.88
C ILE A 490 24.68 10.78 17.89
N SER A 491 24.06 10.65 16.74
CA SER A 491 24.54 9.83 15.63
C SER A 491 24.52 10.64 14.36
N HIS A 492 25.57 10.54 13.57
CA HIS A 492 25.69 11.30 12.33
C HIS A 492 26.24 10.41 11.21
N ARG A 493 25.75 10.64 10.01
CA ARG A 493 26.23 10.00 8.78
C ARG A 493 27.41 10.78 8.24
N LEU A 494 28.58 10.16 8.22
CA LEU A 494 29.83 10.82 7.75
C LEU A 494 30.03 10.66 6.24
N THR A 495 29.59 9.53 5.67
CA THR A 495 29.58 9.28 4.24
C THR A 495 28.31 8.53 3.87
N ASP A 496 28.02 8.35 2.58
CA ASP A 496 26.84 7.60 2.11
C ASP A 496 26.74 6.17 2.67
N SER A 497 27.86 5.62 3.10
CA SER A 497 27.93 4.24 3.58
C SER A 497 28.42 4.10 5.03
N PHE A 498 28.77 5.19 5.70
CA PHE A 498 29.33 5.13 7.05
C PHE A 498 28.69 6.17 7.97
N GLY A 499 28.20 5.69 9.10
CA GLY A 499 27.69 6.50 10.19
C GLY A 499 28.38 6.18 11.50
N THR A 500 28.44 7.16 12.38
CA THR A 500 29.01 7.02 13.74
C THR A 500 28.05 7.60 14.77
N GLY A 501 28.14 7.14 16.00
CA GLY A 501 27.38 7.65 17.12
C GLY A 501 28.18 7.68 18.41
N PHE A 502 27.87 8.65 19.26
CA PHE A 502 28.41 8.80 20.60
C PHE A 502 27.28 8.98 21.58
N GLY A 503 27.32 8.21 22.64
CA GLY A 503 26.32 8.23 23.70
C GLY A 503 26.98 8.35 25.06
N PHE A 504 26.28 9.02 25.96
CA PHE A 504 26.64 9.24 27.33
C PHE A 504 25.47 8.90 28.24
N SER A 505 25.71 8.18 29.31
CA SER A 505 24.71 7.87 30.33
C SER A 505 25.34 7.97 31.70
N THR A 506 24.72 8.71 32.58
CA THR A 506 25.15 8.77 33.98
C THR A 506 23.96 8.57 34.90
N ASN A 507 24.17 7.83 35.95
CA ASN A 507 23.24 7.72 37.07
C ASN A 507 24.04 7.84 38.37
N GLN A 508 23.41 7.59 39.51
CA GLN A 508 24.06 7.73 40.82
C GLN A 508 25.16 6.68 41.09
N THR A 509 25.21 5.60 40.27
CA THR A 509 26.11 4.47 40.51
C THR A 509 27.28 4.42 39.54
N SER A 510 27.09 4.80 38.28
CA SER A 510 28.15 4.77 37.28
C SER A 510 27.92 5.76 36.15
N THR A 511 28.98 6.08 35.42
CA THR A 511 28.96 6.91 34.22
C THR A 511 29.52 6.10 33.04
N MET A 512 28.75 5.98 31.99
CA MET A 512 29.07 5.17 30.82
C MET A 512 29.16 6.03 29.57
N ILE A 513 30.12 5.70 28.72
CA ILE A 513 30.21 6.22 27.34
C ILE A 513 30.04 5.05 26.38
N GLU A 514 29.39 5.32 25.25
CA GLU A 514 29.21 4.36 24.17
C GLU A 514 29.56 4.99 22.82
N ALA A 515 30.40 4.31 22.04
CA ALA A 515 30.74 4.72 20.68
C ALA A 515 30.29 3.65 19.69
N SER A 516 29.65 4.06 18.61
CA SER A 516 29.15 3.16 17.58
C SER A 516 29.64 3.56 16.21
N GLY A 517 29.92 2.56 15.38
CA GLY A 517 30.21 2.69 13.97
C GLY A 517 29.35 1.75 13.16
N PHE A 518 28.79 2.22 12.07
CA PHE A 518 28.01 1.43 11.13
C PHE A 518 28.49 1.70 9.71
N LYS A 519 28.83 0.64 8.97
CA LYS A 519 29.22 0.71 7.57
C LYS A 519 28.40 -0.25 6.74
N GLN A 520 27.81 0.26 5.66
CA GLN A 520 27.06 -0.51 4.69
C GLN A 520 27.80 -0.52 3.35
N GLY A 521 27.96 -1.70 2.77
CA GLY A 521 28.47 -1.89 1.41
C GLY A 521 27.44 -2.65 0.57
N ASN A 522 27.72 -2.83 -0.72
CA ASN A 522 26.79 -3.53 -1.64
C ASN A 522 26.48 -4.96 -1.22
N HIS A 523 27.44 -5.61 -0.54
CA HIS A 523 27.32 -7.02 -0.12
C HIS A 523 27.54 -7.24 1.37
N TYR A 524 27.77 -6.19 2.16
CA TYR A 524 27.99 -6.34 3.59
C TYR A 524 27.45 -5.17 4.39
N GLU A 525 27.13 -5.46 5.63
CA GLU A 525 26.84 -4.52 6.69
C GLU A 525 27.72 -4.85 7.88
N LEU A 526 28.48 -3.88 8.36
CA LEU A 526 29.30 -4.00 9.55
C LEU A 526 28.83 -3.00 10.59
N GLN A 527 28.62 -3.47 11.79
CA GLN A 527 28.34 -2.65 12.95
C GLN A 527 29.31 -3.01 14.07
N SER A 528 29.89 -2.00 14.69
CA SER A 528 30.71 -2.13 15.88
C SER A 528 30.24 -1.14 16.93
N ILE A 529 30.08 -1.58 18.15
CA ILE A 529 29.70 -0.75 19.29
C ILE A 529 30.63 -1.09 20.44
N PHE A 530 31.23 -0.06 20.97
CA PHE A 530 32.10 -0.16 22.16
C PHE A 530 31.49 0.66 23.28
N ALA A 531 31.44 0.11 24.48
CA ALA A 531 31.02 0.82 25.69
C ALA A 531 32.07 0.65 26.79
N TYR A 532 32.19 1.69 27.59
CA TYR A 532 33.08 1.72 28.76
C TYR A 532 32.45 2.53 29.88
N ASP A 533 32.55 2.09 31.11
CA ASP A 533 32.11 2.82 32.30
C ASP A 533 33.24 3.11 33.29
N ASP A 534 32.96 4.02 34.23
CA ASP A 534 33.91 4.44 35.26
C ASP A 534 34.20 3.36 36.31
N LEU A 535 33.47 2.26 36.31
CA LEU A 535 33.72 1.06 37.10
C LEU A 535 34.66 0.07 36.40
N GLN A 536 35.29 0.48 35.30
CA GLN A 536 36.22 -0.29 34.46
C GLN A 536 35.57 -1.49 33.73
N VAL A 537 34.26 -1.51 33.62
CA VAL A 537 33.57 -2.48 32.77
C VAL A 537 33.60 -2.00 31.31
N SER A 538 33.95 -2.92 30.44
CA SER A 538 33.96 -2.63 28.98
C SER A 538 33.15 -3.65 28.21
N ALA A 539 32.66 -3.24 27.04
CA ALA A 539 31.88 -4.13 26.18
C ALA A 539 32.09 -3.84 24.70
N LEU A 540 31.98 -4.88 23.90
CA LEU A 540 32.05 -4.83 22.45
C LEU A 540 30.87 -5.61 21.88
N ASP A 541 30.10 -5.00 21.00
CA ASP A 541 29.07 -5.65 20.18
C ASP A 541 29.46 -5.50 18.70
N LEU A 542 29.75 -6.61 18.04
CA LEU A 542 30.17 -6.65 16.63
C LEU A 542 29.14 -7.45 15.85
N LYS A 543 28.65 -6.88 14.73
CA LYS A 543 27.72 -7.54 13.83
C LYS A 543 28.17 -7.35 12.39
N LEU A 544 28.35 -8.47 11.69
CA LEU A 544 28.68 -8.51 10.27
C LEU A 544 27.62 -9.30 9.53
N ARG A 545 27.07 -8.74 8.49
CA ARG A 545 26.17 -9.41 7.56
C ARG A 545 26.74 -9.32 6.17
N MET A 546 26.78 -10.43 5.49
CA MET A 546 27.23 -10.51 4.09
C MET A 546 26.14 -11.15 3.26
N ARG A 547 25.83 -10.56 2.12
CA ARG A 547 24.85 -11.06 1.17
C ARG A 547 25.49 -11.24 -0.19
N PHE A 548 25.39 -12.44 -0.69
CA PHE A 548 25.74 -12.84 -2.03
C PHE A 548 24.47 -13.25 -2.77
N GLU A 549 24.53 -13.41 -4.06
CA GLU A 549 23.35 -13.74 -4.89
C GLU A 549 22.55 -14.93 -4.34
N ASN A 550 23.24 -16.00 -3.95
CA ASN A 550 22.63 -17.24 -3.45
C ASN A 550 22.99 -17.56 -2.00
N ALA A 551 23.68 -16.67 -1.29
CA ALA A 551 24.14 -16.96 0.06
C ALA A 551 24.04 -15.73 0.97
N HIS A 552 23.69 -15.98 2.23
CA HIS A 552 23.68 -14.98 3.29
C HIS A 552 24.49 -15.50 4.47
N ILE A 553 25.41 -14.69 4.98
CA ILE A 553 26.20 -15.00 6.16
C ILE A 553 25.97 -13.89 7.18
N SER A 554 25.66 -14.26 8.41
CA SER A 554 25.57 -13.33 9.52
C SER A 554 26.44 -13.80 10.69
N PHE A 555 27.24 -12.86 11.19
CA PHE A 555 28.03 -13.02 12.38
C PHE A 555 27.64 -11.95 13.38
N SER A 556 27.44 -12.31 14.63
CA SER A 556 27.30 -11.38 15.74
C SER A 556 28.04 -11.90 16.96
N SER A 557 28.78 -11.01 17.60
CA SER A 557 29.47 -11.31 18.85
C SER A 557 29.32 -10.14 19.82
N ARG A 558 28.79 -10.41 21.00
CA ARG A 558 28.71 -9.47 22.10
C ARG A 558 29.56 -10.03 23.23
N ARG A 559 30.55 -9.24 23.64
CA ARG A 559 31.38 -9.53 24.78
C ARG A 559 31.29 -8.39 25.80
N ILE A 560 31.04 -8.73 27.06
CA ILE A 560 31.16 -7.83 28.21
C ILE A 560 32.26 -8.37 29.08
N TRP A 561 33.20 -7.52 29.44
CA TRP A 561 34.28 -7.79 30.38
C TRP A 561 33.92 -7.07 31.67
N ASN A 562 33.51 -7.83 32.67
CA ASN A 562 33.14 -7.32 33.98
C ASN A 562 33.74 -8.24 35.05
N ASP A 563 34.78 -7.76 35.72
CA ASP A 563 35.47 -8.46 36.80
C ASP A 563 34.96 -8.02 38.18
N LEU A 564 33.89 -7.23 38.25
CA LEU A 564 33.31 -6.81 39.52
C LEU A 564 32.67 -8.02 40.23
N PRO A 565 32.79 -8.12 41.58
CA PRO A 565 32.07 -9.14 42.35
C PRO A 565 30.56 -9.03 42.16
N ASP A 566 29.85 -10.16 42.11
CA ASP A 566 28.39 -10.21 41.93
C ASP A 566 27.60 -9.41 42.98
N THR A 567 28.18 -9.14 44.12
CA THR A 567 27.61 -8.30 45.21
C THR A 567 27.68 -6.80 44.89
N GLU A 568 28.45 -6.37 43.88
CA GLU A 568 28.69 -4.98 43.53
C GLU A 568 28.28 -4.67 42.08
N MET A 569 27.28 -5.37 41.50
CA MET A 569 26.78 -5.13 40.15
C MET A 569 26.11 -3.75 40.01
N ALA A 570 26.95 -2.70 40.02
CA ALA A 570 26.50 -1.32 39.81
C ALA A 570 26.68 -0.81 38.38
N SER A 571 27.36 -1.60 37.52
CA SER A 571 27.60 -1.20 36.11
C SER A 571 26.31 -1.17 35.27
N GLN A 572 26.13 -0.10 34.52
CA GLN A 572 25.04 0.04 33.54
C GLN A 572 25.21 -0.93 32.37
N ILE A 573 26.42 -1.37 32.05
CA ILE A 573 26.75 -2.26 30.93
C ILE A 573 26.27 -3.70 31.21
N GLY A 574 26.43 -4.18 32.42
CA GLY A 574 25.96 -5.51 32.85
C GLY A 574 27.07 -6.43 33.31
N GLY A 575 26.74 -7.68 33.64
CA GLY A 575 27.66 -8.72 34.08
C GLY A 575 28.51 -9.32 32.97
N ASP A 576 29.57 -10.07 33.32
CA ASP A 576 30.44 -10.77 32.36
C ASP A 576 29.60 -11.68 31.44
N ALA A 577 29.76 -11.53 30.16
CA ALA A 577 28.99 -12.27 29.18
C ALA A 577 29.71 -12.39 27.82
N LEU A 578 29.55 -13.56 27.19
CA LEU A 578 29.93 -13.77 25.81
C LEU A 578 28.73 -14.36 25.07
N GLN A 579 28.30 -13.72 24.01
CA GLN A 579 27.26 -14.22 23.10
C GLN A 579 27.76 -14.17 21.68
N THR A 580 28.05 -15.30 21.08
CA THR A 580 28.50 -15.39 19.69
C THR A 580 27.50 -16.17 18.86
N ARG A 581 27.13 -15.65 17.69
CA ARG A 581 26.25 -16.29 16.72
C ARG A 581 26.85 -16.17 15.34
N LEU A 582 26.96 -17.28 14.65
CA LEU A 582 27.30 -17.36 13.25
C LEU A 582 26.20 -18.14 12.54
N SER A 583 25.68 -17.63 11.45
CA SER A 583 24.74 -18.35 10.60
C SER A 583 25.02 -18.10 9.14
N GLY A 584 24.83 -19.13 8.32
CA GLY A 584 24.96 -19.07 6.88
C GLY A 584 23.78 -19.77 6.22
N ILE A 585 23.19 -19.14 5.19
CA ILE A 585 22.17 -19.72 4.35
C ILE A 585 22.68 -19.74 2.94
N TRP A 586 22.57 -20.87 2.28
CA TRP A 586 22.93 -21.03 0.87
C TRP A 586 21.77 -21.66 0.10
N ASN A 587 21.21 -20.90 -0.84
CA ASN A 587 20.08 -21.30 -1.67
C ASN A 587 20.59 -21.88 -3.00
N THR A 588 20.15 -23.08 -3.33
CA THR A 588 20.55 -23.80 -4.53
C THR A 588 19.33 -24.37 -5.24
N GLY A 589 19.49 -24.83 -6.47
CA GLY A 589 18.46 -25.61 -7.18
C GLY A 589 18.06 -26.90 -6.43
N TYR A 590 18.90 -27.40 -5.54
CA TYR A 590 18.66 -28.60 -4.73
C TYR A 590 18.01 -28.30 -3.38
N GLY A 591 17.82 -27.05 -3.02
CA GLY A 591 17.25 -26.62 -1.77
C GLY A 591 18.07 -25.55 -1.05
N SER A 592 17.64 -25.18 0.15
CA SER A 592 18.31 -24.24 1.01
C SER A 592 19.11 -24.99 2.09
N PHE A 593 20.40 -24.67 2.18
CA PHE A 593 21.30 -25.17 3.23
C PHE A 593 21.53 -24.06 4.25
N ASN A 594 21.34 -24.41 5.52
CA ASN A 594 21.46 -23.50 6.63
C ASN A 594 22.44 -24.08 7.64
N ALA A 595 23.47 -23.34 8.02
CA ALA A 595 24.38 -23.74 9.06
C ALA A 595 24.44 -22.66 10.15
N PHE A 596 24.52 -23.05 11.40
CA PHE A 596 24.56 -22.12 12.52
C PHE A 596 25.50 -22.59 13.62
N TYR A 597 26.06 -21.61 14.32
CA TYR A 597 26.81 -21.75 15.56
C TYR A 597 26.35 -20.70 16.56
N ARG A 598 26.13 -21.10 17.80
CA ARG A 598 25.77 -20.22 18.91
C ARG A 598 26.58 -20.61 20.14
N GLU A 599 27.16 -19.62 20.80
CA GLU A 599 27.84 -19.76 22.08
C GLU A 599 27.32 -18.69 23.04
N ASN A 600 26.90 -19.11 24.22
CA ASN A 600 26.49 -18.20 25.26
C ASN A 600 27.28 -18.59 26.55
N LYS A 601 27.88 -17.58 27.14
CA LYS A 601 28.53 -17.67 28.46
C LYS A 601 28.05 -16.48 29.29
N THR A 602 27.61 -16.74 30.50
CA THR A 602 27.30 -15.72 31.51
C THR A 602 28.09 -15.99 32.75
N SER A 603 28.23 -14.99 33.63
CA SER A 603 29.03 -15.12 34.88
C SER A 603 28.66 -16.34 35.74
N ASP A 604 27.37 -16.68 35.76
CA ASP A 604 26.83 -17.69 36.68
C ASP A 604 26.58 -19.06 36.02
N THR A 605 26.77 -19.20 34.73
CA THR A 605 26.41 -20.40 33.98
C THR A 605 27.57 -20.98 33.21
N ASN A 606 27.56 -22.30 33.05
CA ASN A 606 28.44 -22.97 32.10
C ASN A 606 28.26 -22.42 30.68
N THR A 607 29.33 -22.41 29.93
CA THR A 607 29.28 -22.08 28.51
C THR A 607 28.38 -23.06 27.79
N THR A 608 27.31 -22.55 27.16
CA THR A 608 26.43 -23.37 26.30
C THR A 608 26.82 -23.18 24.82
N ARG A 609 26.97 -24.29 24.12
CA ARG A 609 27.29 -24.30 22.68
C ARG A 609 26.27 -25.07 21.89
N ASN A 610 25.69 -24.41 20.88
CA ASN A 610 24.74 -25.04 19.98
C ASN A 610 25.19 -24.77 18.54
N TYR A 611 25.37 -25.83 17.74
CA TYR A 611 25.70 -25.71 16.34
C TYR A 611 25.01 -26.80 15.53
N GLY A 612 24.77 -26.51 14.26
CA GLY A 612 24.06 -27.46 13.41
C GLY A 612 24.00 -27.03 11.96
N ALA A 613 23.46 -27.93 11.19
CA ALA A 613 23.18 -27.72 9.79
C ALA A 613 21.80 -28.25 9.43
N ARG A 614 21.10 -27.54 8.58
CA ARG A 614 19.75 -27.87 8.13
C ARG A 614 19.67 -27.73 6.62
N TRP A 615 19.03 -28.70 6.00
CA TRP A 615 18.66 -28.67 4.60
C TRP A 615 17.14 -28.63 4.48
N ASP A 616 16.65 -27.70 3.65
CA ASP A 616 15.23 -27.53 3.34
C ASP A 616 15.01 -27.60 1.83
N LYS A 617 14.00 -28.34 1.41
CA LYS A 617 13.58 -28.40 0.00
C LYS A 617 12.08 -28.38 -0.12
N SER A 618 11.58 -27.56 -1.02
CA SER A 618 10.17 -27.49 -1.38
C SER A 618 9.98 -28.02 -2.79
N TRP A 619 8.98 -28.88 -2.97
CA TRP A 619 8.50 -29.35 -4.24
C TRP A 619 7.06 -28.86 -4.41
N ILE A 620 6.84 -28.09 -5.45
CA ILE A 620 5.52 -27.50 -5.75
C ILE A 620 4.91 -28.28 -6.90
N SER A 621 3.65 -28.65 -6.76
CA SER A 621 2.84 -29.29 -7.80
C SER A 621 1.52 -28.55 -7.95
N GLY A 622 0.78 -28.77 -9.04
CA GLY A 622 -0.52 -28.13 -9.27
C GLY A 622 -1.59 -28.41 -8.20
N ILE A 623 -1.38 -29.43 -7.34
CA ILE A 623 -2.30 -29.81 -6.27
C ILE A 623 -1.80 -29.45 -4.87
N GLY A 624 -0.54 -29.05 -4.72
CA GLY A 624 -0.01 -28.70 -3.40
C GLY A 624 1.50 -28.57 -3.36
N SER A 625 2.06 -28.42 -2.16
CA SER A 625 3.50 -28.34 -1.92
C SER A 625 3.93 -29.39 -0.91
N LEU A 626 5.05 -30.03 -1.20
CA LEU A 626 5.75 -30.93 -0.29
C LEU A 626 7.03 -30.24 0.17
N ASN A 627 7.21 -30.12 1.48
CA ASN A 627 8.40 -29.50 2.07
C ASN A 627 9.10 -30.56 2.91
N GLY A 628 10.37 -30.82 2.60
CA GLY A 628 11.24 -31.69 3.38
C GLY A 628 12.31 -30.88 4.08
N SER A 629 12.61 -31.20 5.33
CA SER A 629 13.74 -30.66 6.06
C SER A 629 14.49 -31.76 6.80
N LEU A 630 15.81 -31.63 6.78
CA LEU A 630 16.73 -32.48 7.55
C LEU A 630 17.63 -31.55 8.34
N GLU A 631 17.67 -31.71 9.65
CA GLU A 631 18.50 -30.89 10.55
C GLU A 631 19.31 -31.81 11.47
N PHE A 632 20.59 -31.53 11.52
CA PHE A 632 21.49 -32.06 12.55
C PHE A 632 21.94 -30.90 13.41
N SER A 633 21.80 -31.03 14.70
CA SER A 633 22.29 -30.06 15.69
C SER A 633 22.91 -30.74 16.91
N THR A 634 23.83 -30.01 17.54
CA THR A 634 24.47 -30.42 18.78
C THR A 634 24.27 -29.32 19.81
N ASN A 635 23.80 -29.66 20.98
CA ASN A 635 23.63 -28.75 22.10
C ASN A 635 24.43 -29.28 23.29
N ASP A 636 25.51 -28.59 23.67
CA ASP A 636 26.45 -28.95 24.74
C ASP A 636 26.96 -30.41 24.68
N GLY A 637 27.14 -30.95 23.49
CA GLY A 637 27.59 -32.31 23.25
C GLY A 637 26.47 -33.29 22.93
N ASP A 638 25.21 -32.94 23.17
CA ASP A 638 24.07 -33.81 22.82
C ASP A 638 23.71 -33.63 21.35
N ASN A 639 23.87 -34.67 20.60
CA ASN A 639 23.55 -34.73 19.16
C ASN A 639 22.06 -34.97 18.97
N GLN A 640 21.48 -34.21 18.06
CA GLN A 640 20.07 -34.27 17.68
C GLN A 640 19.93 -34.35 16.18
N LEU A 641 19.08 -35.24 15.70
CA LEU A 641 18.72 -35.36 14.31
C LEU A 641 17.22 -35.18 14.16
N PHE A 642 16.84 -34.24 13.31
CA PHE A 642 15.46 -33.96 12.99
C PHE A 642 15.21 -34.20 11.51
N PHE A 643 14.20 -34.98 11.20
CA PHE A 643 13.65 -35.10 9.86
C PHE A 643 12.19 -34.65 9.90
N ARG A 644 11.81 -33.82 8.94
CA ARG A 644 10.43 -33.35 8.79
C ARG A 644 10.00 -33.38 7.34
N LEU A 645 8.82 -33.90 7.09
CA LEU A 645 8.17 -33.90 5.81
C LEU A 645 6.77 -33.33 5.97
N ASN A 646 6.45 -32.25 5.26
CA ASN A 646 5.16 -31.58 5.30
C ASN A 646 4.56 -31.56 3.92
N TYR A 647 3.35 -32.07 3.76
CA TYR A 647 2.57 -31.96 2.55
C TYR A 647 1.41 -31.01 2.80
N ARG A 648 1.34 -29.94 2.02
CA ARG A 648 0.27 -28.94 2.08
C ARG A 648 -0.48 -28.92 0.76
N PHE A 649 -1.80 -29.04 0.82
CA PHE A 649 -2.65 -28.85 -0.35
C PHE A 649 -3.85 -27.98 -0.02
N GLN A 650 -4.36 -27.27 -1.02
CA GLN A 650 -5.52 -26.41 -0.90
C GLN A 650 -6.62 -26.88 -1.84
N LYS A 651 -7.82 -27.04 -1.32
CA LYS A 651 -9.01 -27.35 -2.10
C LYS A 651 -10.15 -26.42 -1.68
N ASN A 652 -10.59 -25.58 -2.61
CA ASN A 652 -11.60 -24.55 -2.34
C ASN A 652 -11.16 -23.63 -1.18
N ARG A 653 -11.93 -23.63 -0.07
CA ARG A 653 -11.71 -22.82 1.14
C ARG A 653 -10.95 -23.57 2.23
N TRP A 654 -10.52 -24.78 1.95
CA TRP A 654 -9.79 -25.63 2.89
C TRP A 654 -8.31 -25.68 2.55
N VAL A 655 -7.50 -25.54 3.58
CA VAL A 655 -6.06 -25.82 3.53
C VAL A 655 -5.80 -27.01 4.43
N HIS A 656 -5.20 -28.04 3.87
CA HIS A 656 -4.84 -29.26 4.58
C HIS A 656 -3.33 -29.37 4.66
N VAL A 657 -2.82 -29.78 5.82
CA VAL A 657 -1.41 -30.07 6.03
C VAL A 657 -1.31 -31.44 6.69
N ALA A 658 -0.51 -32.32 6.10
CA ALA A 658 -0.09 -33.56 6.71
C ALA A 658 1.43 -33.52 6.90
N ALA A 659 1.91 -33.83 8.08
CA ALA A 659 3.33 -33.82 8.35
C ALA A 659 3.74 -35.10 9.10
N ALA A 660 4.92 -35.59 8.73
CA ALA A 660 5.63 -36.59 9.50
C ALA A 660 6.95 -35.98 9.97
N ARG A 661 7.32 -36.26 11.18
CA ARG A 661 8.58 -35.85 11.78
C ARG A 661 9.21 -37.01 12.52
N TYR A 662 10.51 -37.05 12.51
CA TYR A 662 11.33 -37.96 13.30
C TYR A 662 12.36 -37.15 14.06
N GLN A 663 12.54 -37.45 15.31
CA GLN A 663 13.51 -36.83 16.17
C GLN A 663 14.26 -37.90 16.94
N ASP A 664 15.59 -37.79 16.87
CA ASP A 664 16.51 -38.57 17.71
C ASP A 664 17.25 -37.58 18.61
N ARG A 665 17.12 -37.72 19.92
CA ARG A 665 17.79 -36.92 20.93
C ARG A 665 18.73 -37.85 21.68
N GLY A 666 20.04 -37.67 21.54
CA GLY A 666 21.04 -38.40 22.24
C GLY A 666 20.84 -38.42 23.78
N GLN A 667 21.34 -39.42 24.43
CA GLN A 667 21.08 -39.73 25.83
C GLN A 667 21.56 -38.66 26.82
N GLN A 668 20.67 -37.82 27.30
CA GLN A 668 20.79 -37.19 28.63
C GLN A 668 19.41 -37.12 29.29
N GLY A 669 19.27 -37.92 30.34
CA GLY A 669 18.08 -37.94 31.19
C GLY A 669 17.04 -39.01 30.82
N ASN A 670 16.51 -39.63 31.84
CA ASN A 670 15.65 -40.81 31.94
C ASN A 670 14.34 -40.87 31.12
N VAL A 671 14.26 -40.19 29.98
CA VAL A 671 13.09 -40.23 29.09
C VAL A 671 13.59 -40.41 27.66
N ASN A 672 13.50 -41.63 27.13
CA ASN A 672 13.65 -41.90 25.69
C ASN A 672 12.51 -41.22 24.92
N ASN A 673 12.72 -40.00 24.49
CA ASN A 673 11.80 -39.27 23.58
C ASN A 673 12.24 -39.38 22.13
N ASP A 674 12.95 -40.46 21.77
CA ASP A 674 13.27 -40.76 20.38
C ASP A 674 12.05 -41.33 19.70
N GLY A 675 11.65 -40.77 18.61
CA GLY A 675 10.50 -41.30 17.91
C GLY A 675 10.01 -40.51 16.72
N GLY A 676 9.18 -41.22 15.96
CA GLY A 676 8.41 -40.62 14.89
C GLY A 676 7.07 -40.11 15.40
N SER A 677 6.72 -38.91 15.01
CA SER A 677 5.39 -38.35 15.21
C SER A 677 4.84 -37.79 13.92
N GLY A 678 3.52 -37.67 13.86
CA GLY A 678 2.87 -37.08 12.70
C GLY A 678 1.72 -36.18 13.11
N TYR A 679 1.44 -35.19 12.33
CA TYR A 679 0.24 -34.39 12.51
C TYR A 679 -0.52 -34.19 11.21
N MET A 680 -1.81 -34.01 11.35
CA MET A 680 -2.69 -33.56 10.29
C MET A 680 -3.43 -32.33 10.75
N SER A 681 -3.51 -31.32 9.89
CA SER A 681 -4.37 -30.15 10.14
C SER A 681 -5.24 -29.84 8.95
N SER A 682 -6.39 -29.27 9.21
CA SER A 682 -7.35 -28.83 8.22
C SER A 682 -7.90 -27.48 8.65
N ASP A 683 -7.59 -26.44 7.89
CA ASP A 683 -8.03 -25.09 8.12
C ASP A 683 -9.06 -24.67 7.08
N TRP A 684 -10.21 -24.25 7.50
CA TRP A 684 -11.24 -23.66 6.66
C TRP A 684 -11.29 -22.15 6.86
N ARG A 685 -11.45 -21.42 5.73
CA ARG A 685 -11.68 -19.97 5.74
C ARG A 685 -12.84 -19.62 4.82
N ASN A 686 -13.68 -18.69 5.23
CA ASN A 686 -14.69 -18.13 4.33
C ASN A 686 -14.02 -17.25 3.24
N ALA A 687 -14.80 -16.75 2.28
CA ALA A 687 -14.26 -15.92 1.21
C ALA A 687 -13.54 -14.67 1.78
N SER A 688 -12.38 -14.35 1.23
CA SER A 688 -11.59 -13.16 1.62
C SER A 688 -12.33 -11.83 1.38
N SER A 689 -13.29 -11.83 0.46
CA SER A 689 -14.14 -10.67 0.16
C SER A 689 -15.31 -10.51 1.13
N ALA A 690 -15.52 -11.44 2.07
CA ALA A 690 -16.60 -11.33 3.05
C ALA A 690 -16.30 -10.19 4.05
N ALA A 691 -17.34 -9.42 4.40
CA ALA A 691 -17.24 -8.35 5.40
C ALA A 691 -16.79 -8.88 6.77
N ASN A 692 -17.19 -10.11 7.10
CA ASN A 692 -16.72 -10.83 8.26
C ASN A 692 -15.94 -12.07 7.80
N GLN A 693 -14.77 -12.28 8.35
CA GLN A 693 -13.90 -13.41 8.06
C GLN A 693 -13.97 -14.39 9.22
N TYR A 694 -14.14 -15.67 8.88
CA TYR A 694 -14.17 -16.77 9.84
C TYR A 694 -13.14 -17.81 9.43
N GLN A 695 -12.46 -18.36 10.41
CA GLN A 695 -11.53 -19.45 10.23
C GLN A 695 -11.81 -20.53 11.28
N VAL A 696 -11.84 -21.78 10.83
CA VAL A 696 -11.91 -22.95 11.72
C VAL A 696 -10.76 -23.86 11.34
N GLY A 697 -9.92 -24.21 12.31
CA GLY A 697 -8.80 -25.12 12.15
C GLY A 697 -8.95 -26.31 13.09
N LEU A 698 -8.63 -27.48 12.58
CA LEU A 698 -8.55 -28.75 13.34
C LEU A 698 -7.16 -29.33 13.12
N ARG A 699 -6.53 -29.78 14.19
CA ARG A 699 -5.24 -30.46 14.13
C ARG A 699 -5.24 -31.67 15.05
N ALA A 700 -4.72 -32.76 14.57
CA ALA A 700 -4.40 -33.94 15.38
C ALA A 700 -2.91 -34.24 15.25
N ASP A 701 -2.26 -34.49 16.36
CA ASP A 701 -0.82 -34.77 16.46
C ASP A 701 -0.61 -36.02 17.32
N SER A 702 0.30 -36.87 16.90
CA SER A 702 0.63 -38.12 17.61
C SER A 702 1.75 -37.96 18.65
N GLU A 703 2.31 -36.78 18.80
CA GLU A 703 3.33 -36.45 19.79
C GLU A 703 2.72 -36.47 21.21
N ASP A 704 3.49 -36.90 22.20
CA ASP A 704 3.08 -36.95 23.63
C ASP A 704 1.76 -37.71 23.85
N GLY A 705 1.63 -38.89 23.28
CA GLY A 705 0.44 -39.75 23.45
C GLY A 705 -0.80 -39.32 22.65
N GLY A 706 -0.68 -38.26 21.89
CA GLY A 706 -1.71 -37.73 21.02
C GLY A 706 -2.33 -36.43 21.51
N THR A 707 -2.33 -35.45 20.65
CA THR A 707 -3.00 -34.17 20.89
C THR A 707 -4.03 -33.87 19.85
N PHE A 708 -5.13 -33.24 20.25
CA PHE A 708 -6.17 -32.76 19.35
C PHE A 708 -6.39 -31.27 19.59
N GLU A 709 -6.12 -30.44 18.58
CA GLU A 709 -6.27 -28.97 18.65
C GLU A 709 -7.44 -28.52 17.78
N THR A 710 -8.26 -27.64 18.32
CA THR A 710 -9.32 -26.94 17.63
C THR A 710 -9.06 -25.44 17.71
N ARG A 711 -9.10 -24.76 16.57
CA ARG A 711 -8.95 -23.31 16.50
C ARG A 711 -10.17 -22.69 15.79
N VAL A 712 -10.74 -21.66 16.40
CA VAL A 712 -11.80 -20.85 15.82
C VAL A 712 -11.34 -19.39 15.86
N ALA A 713 -11.42 -18.70 14.73
CA ALA A 713 -11.13 -17.28 14.68
C ALA A 713 -12.19 -16.53 13.87
N ALA A 714 -12.53 -15.36 14.34
CA ALA A 714 -13.45 -14.44 13.69
C ALA A 714 -12.79 -13.06 13.61
N LYS A 715 -12.91 -12.43 12.46
CA LYS A 715 -12.44 -11.08 12.19
C LYS A 715 -13.54 -10.32 11.46
N GLY A 716 -13.87 -9.15 11.90
CA GLY A 716 -14.94 -8.36 11.29
C GLY A 716 -14.98 -6.94 11.82
N ASN A 717 -16.12 -6.34 11.63
CA ASN A 717 -16.37 -4.93 11.93
C ASN A 717 -16.14 -4.55 13.39
N LEU A 718 -16.42 -5.48 14.31
CA LEU A 718 -16.33 -5.23 15.74
C LEU A 718 -14.95 -5.56 16.32
N GLY A 719 -14.07 -6.18 15.55
CA GLY A 719 -12.77 -6.58 16.03
C GLY A 719 -12.34 -7.96 15.52
N LYS A 720 -11.43 -8.57 16.25
CA LYS A 720 -10.92 -9.91 16.00
C LYS A 720 -11.02 -10.72 17.27
N ALA A 721 -11.43 -11.98 17.16
CA ALA A 721 -11.41 -12.94 18.26
C ALA A 721 -10.86 -14.27 17.76
N ALA A 722 -10.14 -14.97 18.61
CA ALA A 722 -9.64 -16.31 18.35
C ALA A 722 -9.70 -17.16 19.64
N LEU A 723 -10.05 -18.40 19.48
CA LEU A 723 -10.05 -19.41 20.54
C LEU A 723 -9.33 -20.66 20.01
N THR A 724 -8.41 -21.19 20.80
CA THR A 724 -7.72 -22.44 20.56
C THR A 724 -7.95 -23.34 21.76
N SER A 725 -8.31 -24.57 21.52
CA SER A 725 -8.40 -25.63 22.56
C SER A 725 -7.55 -26.81 22.11
N GLU A 726 -6.72 -27.30 23.01
CA GLU A 726 -5.85 -28.43 22.80
C GLU A 726 -6.14 -29.50 23.86
N TYR A 727 -6.59 -30.68 23.46
CA TYR A 727 -6.74 -31.83 24.32
C TYR A 727 -5.52 -32.71 24.18
N ARG A 728 -4.88 -33.00 25.31
CA ARG A 728 -3.74 -33.94 25.41
C ARG A 728 -4.18 -35.23 26.04
N HIS A 729 -4.00 -36.31 25.34
CA HIS A 729 -4.45 -37.63 25.79
C HIS A 729 -3.63 -38.16 26.98
N ASP A 730 -2.33 -37.89 26.98
CA ASP A 730 -1.39 -38.29 28.06
C ASP A 730 -1.74 -37.63 29.39
N LEU A 731 -2.27 -36.41 29.36
CA LEU A 731 -2.62 -35.63 30.53
C LEU A 731 -4.09 -35.81 30.95
N GLY A 732 -4.94 -36.25 30.03
CA GLY A 732 -6.37 -36.46 30.26
C GLY A 732 -7.20 -35.19 30.39
N TYR A 733 -6.64 -34.03 30.06
CA TYR A 733 -7.35 -32.74 30.14
C TYR A 733 -7.08 -31.84 28.92
N ALA A 734 -7.90 -30.83 28.77
CA ALA A 734 -7.78 -29.85 27.72
C ALA A 734 -7.16 -28.53 28.21
N ASN A 735 -6.23 -28.00 27.45
CA ASN A 735 -5.76 -26.62 27.55
C ASN A 735 -6.55 -25.74 26.62
N TYR A 736 -6.70 -24.47 26.94
CA TYR A 736 -7.31 -23.50 26.06
C TYR A 736 -6.54 -22.18 26.08
N SER A 737 -6.64 -21.45 24.98
CA SER A 737 -6.21 -20.06 24.89
C SER A 737 -7.18 -19.27 24.05
N GLY A 738 -7.46 -18.06 24.47
CA GLY A 738 -8.39 -17.17 23.79
C GLY A 738 -7.82 -15.77 23.69
N SER A 739 -8.17 -15.06 22.63
CA SER A 739 -7.88 -13.65 22.49
C SER A 739 -9.02 -12.92 21.81
N ALA A 740 -9.28 -11.70 22.23
CA ALA A 740 -10.18 -10.80 21.53
C ALA A 740 -9.63 -9.37 21.61
N ASN A 741 -9.86 -8.62 20.56
CA ASN A 741 -9.45 -7.21 20.53
C ASN A 741 -10.45 -6.37 19.73
N THR A 742 -10.59 -5.11 20.16
CA THR A 742 -11.44 -4.11 19.53
C THR A 742 -10.93 -2.71 19.89
N SER A 743 -11.41 -1.71 19.16
CA SER A 743 -11.16 -0.30 19.48
C SER A 743 -12.47 0.40 19.81
N PHE A 744 -12.42 1.28 20.80
CA PHE A 744 -13.46 2.24 21.14
C PHE A 744 -12.97 3.63 20.77
N VAL A 745 -13.78 4.38 20.05
CA VAL A 745 -13.39 5.72 19.61
C VAL A 745 -14.49 6.73 19.93
N LEU A 746 -14.06 7.90 20.37
CA LEU A 746 -14.97 9.00 20.68
C LEU A 746 -14.41 10.27 20.03
N THR A 747 -15.27 10.98 19.33
CA THR A 747 -15.01 12.32 18.79
C THR A 747 -16.09 13.27 19.28
N LYS A 748 -15.99 14.56 18.96
CA LYS A 748 -17.06 15.53 19.27
C LYS A 748 -18.38 15.19 18.58
N GLN A 749 -18.34 14.46 17.47
CA GLN A 749 -19.51 14.19 16.62
C GLN A 749 -20.19 12.86 16.94
N ALA A 750 -19.39 11.81 17.25
CA ALA A 750 -19.93 10.47 17.39
C ALA A 750 -19.02 9.58 18.25
N PHE A 751 -19.61 8.45 18.68
CA PHE A 751 -18.95 7.31 19.27
C PHE A 751 -18.93 6.15 18.27
N GLY A 752 -17.87 5.38 18.25
CA GLY A 752 -17.73 4.19 17.40
C GLY A 752 -17.01 3.05 18.08
N ILE A 753 -17.34 1.84 17.66
CA ILE A 753 -16.66 0.62 18.07
C ILE A 753 -16.20 -0.11 16.81
N GLY A 754 -15.03 -0.74 16.88
CA GLY A 754 -14.59 -1.62 15.82
C GLY A 754 -13.12 -1.48 15.51
N GLY A 755 -12.72 -2.20 14.50
CA GLY A 755 -11.33 -2.29 14.08
C GLY A 755 -10.82 -3.71 14.19
N ASP A 756 -10.44 -4.26 13.06
CA ASP A 756 -9.97 -5.64 12.92
C ASP A 756 -8.45 -5.78 13.17
N ARG A 757 -7.78 -4.67 13.44
CA ARG A 757 -6.35 -4.59 13.69
C ARG A 757 -6.03 -3.52 14.73
N GLN A 758 -4.90 -3.65 15.37
CA GLN A 758 -4.35 -2.59 16.18
C GLN A 758 -3.95 -1.42 15.25
N ALA A 759 -4.75 -0.38 15.29
CA ALA A 759 -4.43 0.90 14.66
C ALA A 759 -4.62 1.99 15.71
N LEU A 760 -3.67 2.88 15.78
CA LEU A 760 -3.68 3.98 16.75
C LEU A 760 -4.28 5.26 16.14
N SER A 761 -4.94 5.16 14.97
CA SER A 761 -5.62 6.27 14.29
C SER A 761 -6.68 5.75 13.32
N GLY A 762 -7.47 6.64 12.74
CA GLY A 762 -8.44 6.27 11.72
C GLY A 762 -9.56 7.29 11.49
N PHE A 763 -10.61 6.82 10.85
CA PHE A 763 -11.76 7.62 10.48
C PHE A 763 -13.02 7.10 11.19
N LEU A 764 -13.81 8.01 11.75
CA LEU A 764 -15.14 7.69 12.28
C LEU A 764 -16.18 8.16 11.26
N VAL A 765 -16.64 7.23 10.44
CA VAL A 765 -17.55 7.55 9.33
C VAL A 765 -18.97 7.32 9.78
N SER A 766 -19.78 8.36 9.67
CA SER A 766 -21.22 8.36 9.97
C SER A 766 -22.00 8.61 8.68
N THR A 767 -22.98 7.77 8.40
CA THR A 767 -23.87 7.92 7.26
C THR A 767 -25.22 8.43 7.74
N LYS A 768 -25.72 9.49 7.11
CA LYS A 768 -27.07 10.02 7.36
C LYS A 768 -27.94 9.79 6.12
N GLY A 769 -29.12 9.24 6.37
CA GLY A 769 -30.18 9.06 5.38
C GLY A 769 -31.54 9.11 6.06
N LYS A 770 -32.63 9.11 5.31
CA LYS A 770 -33.98 9.04 5.91
C LYS A 770 -34.20 7.67 6.56
N SER A 771 -34.99 7.65 7.68
CA SER A 771 -35.10 6.50 8.58
C SER A 771 -35.64 5.21 7.97
N ASN A 772 -36.26 5.23 6.81
CA ASN A 772 -36.81 4.07 6.10
C ASN A 772 -36.02 3.61 4.88
N GLN A 773 -34.74 4.04 4.75
CA GLN A 773 -33.94 3.71 3.58
C GLN A 773 -32.91 2.66 3.93
N ASP A 774 -32.92 1.54 3.21
CA ASP A 774 -31.84 0.54 3.23
C ASP A 774 -30.82 0.86 2.13
N GLY A 775 -29.56 0.81 2.49
CA GLY A 775 -28.47 0.98 1.54
C GLY A 775 -27.14 0.87 2.25
N ASP A 776 -26.12 0.56 1.49
CA ASP A 776 -24.77 0.36 1.98
C ASP A 776 -23.82 1.31 1.25
N VAL A 777 -22.94 1.94 2.03
CA VAL A 777 -21.86 2.79 1.53
C VAL A 777 -20.54 2.10 1.81
N SER A 778 -19.74 1.93 0.78
CA SER A 778 -18.37 1.43 0.89
C SER A 778 -17.40 2.57 1.15
N VAL A 779 -16.57 2.42 2.16
CA VAL A 779 -15.48 3.34 2.49
C VAL A 779 -14.20 2.84 1.82
N ILE A 780 -13.64 3.68 0.98
CA ILE A 780 -12.38 3.44 0.28
C ILE A 780 -11.32 4.30 0.95
N VAL A 781 -10.25 3.69 1.44
CA VAL A 781 -9.08 4.39 1.97
C VAL A 781 -7.88 3.95 1.16
N ASP A 782 -7.16 4.90 0.58
CA ASP A 782 -6.01 4.68 -0.30
C ASP A 782 -6.37 3.71 -1.45
N GLY A 783 -7.52 3.95 -2.08
CA GLY A 783 -8.07 3.13 -3.15
C GLY A 783 -8.50 1.72 -2.77
N SER A 784 -8.40 1.35 -1.48
CA SER A 784 -8.81 0.03 -0.98
C SER A 784 -10.13 0.12 -0.24
N LYS A 785 -11.06 -0.77 -0.54
CA LYS A 785 -12.28 -0.92 0.26
C LYS A 785 -11.92 -1.41 1.67
N ARG A 786 -12.14 -0.56 2.66
CA ARG A 786 -11.84 -0.85 4.07
C ARG A 786 -13.06 -1.22 4.88
N ALA A 787 -14.19 -0.63 4.55
CA ALA A 787 -15.41 -0.85 5.31
C ALA A 787 -16.65 -0.77 4.41
N LYS A 788 -17.71 -1.36 4.89
CA LYS A 788 -19.06 -1.23 4.36
C LYS A 788 -19.96 -0.78 5.52
N ILE A 789 -20.65 0.34 5.35
CA ILE A 789 -21.45 0.99 6.38
C ILE A 789 -22.90 1.05 5.92
N LYS A 790 -23.81 0.65 6.78
CA LYS A 790 -25.26 0.81 6.54
C LYS A 790 -25.67 2.27 6.73
N LEU A 791 -26.71 2.69 6.04
CA LEU A 791 -27.29 4.01 6.28
C LEU A 791 -27.69 4.18 7.76
N ASN A 792 -27.61 5.41 8.25
CA ASN A 792 -27.90 5.80 9.64
C ASN A 792 -27.07 5.04 10.68
N SER A 793 -25.83 4.68 10.32
CA SER A 793 -24.91 4.04 11.25
C SER A 793 -23.55 4.71 11.24
N THR A 794 -22.82 4.53 12.33
CA THR A 794 -21.46 5.05 12.53
C THR A 794 -20.49 3.89 12.65
N ARG A 795 -19.34 4.01 12.02
CA ARG A 795 -18.31 2.99 12.06
C ARG A 795 -16.90 3.56 12.13
N PHE A 796 -16.08 2.96 12.98
CA PHE A 796 -14.65 3.22 12.99
C PHE A 796 -13.94 2.43 11.88
N VAL A 797 -13.15 3.14 11.08
CA VAL A 797 -12.35 2.61 10.00
C VAL A 797 -10.88 2.86 10.34
N PRO A 798 -10.15 1.84 10.81
CA PRO A 798 -8.75 1.99 11.17
C PRO A 798 -7.87 2.36 9.97
N ALA A 799 -6.98 3.31 10.16
CA ALA A 799 -5.94 3.70 9.21
C ALA A 799 -4.60 3.88 9.95
N SER A 800 -3.49 3.75 9.23
CA SER A 800 -2.17 3.89 9.83
C SER A 800 -1.94 5.32 10.32
N GLU A 801 -1.28 5.44 11.44
CA GLU A 801 -0.73 6.69 11.93
C GLU A 801 0.53 7.07 11.16
N TYR A 802 0.91 8.36 11.21
CA TYR A 802 2.04 8.94 10.51
C TYR A 802 1.98 8.75 8.99
N ASP A 803 0.79 8.93 8.44
CA ASP A 803 0.56 8.80 7.00
C ASP A 803 -0.50 9.79 6.51
N ILE A 804 -0.51 10.02 5.19
CA ILE A 804 -1.52 10.81 4.51
C ILE A 804 -2.47 9.86 3.81
N HIS A 805 -3.73 9.92 4.15
CA HIS A 805 -4.76 9.05 3.61
C HIS A 805 -5.72 9.77 2.71
N ASP A 806 -6.07 9.12 1.60
CA ASP A 806 -7.14 9.52 0.71
C ASP A 806 -8.37 8.67 0.99
N ILE A 807 -9.45 9.31 1.44
CA ILE A 807 -10.71 8.62 1.74
C ILE A 807 -11.82 9.07 0.78
N SER A 808 -12.51 8.11 0.22
CA SER A 808 -13.64 8.30 -0.68
C SER A 808 -14.75 7.27 -0.43
N PHE A 809 -15.92 7.51 -1.02
CA PHE A 809 -17.12 6.74 -0.74
C PHE A 809 -17.76 6.27 -2.02
N LEU A 810 -18.22 5.02 -2.04
CA LEU A 810 -18.95 4.42 -3.14
C LEU A 810 -20.23 3.76 -2.64
N THR A 811 -21.26 3.85 -3.43
CA THR A 811 -22.52 3.15 -3.13
C THR A 811 -22.44 1.68 -3.53
N GLU A 812 -23.01 0.81 -2.74
CA GLU A 812 -23.09 -0.61 -3.01
C GLU A 812 -24.49 -1.16 -2.78
N GLY A 813 -24.87 -2.12 -3.61
CA GLY A 813 -26.12 -2.84 -3.48
C GLY A 813 -27.13 -2.50 -4.58
N LYS A 814 -28.35 -2.96 -4.37
CA LYS A 814 -29.45 -2.75 -5.33
C LYS A 814 -30.10 -1.37 -5.19
N THR A 815 -29.98 -0.73 -4.04
CA THR A 815 -30.56 0.59 -3.78
C THR A 815 -29.68 1.65 -4.42
N LEU A 816 -30.26 2.47 -5.27
CA LEU A 816 -29.57 3.62 -5.85
C LEU A 816 -29.46 4.72 -4.79
N LEU A 817 -28.25 5.12 -4.49
CA LEU A 817 -27.94 6.17 -3.51
C LEU A 817 -27.05 7.22 -4.17
N ASN A 818 -27.36 8.48 -3.94
CA ASN A 818 -26.45 9.58 -4.19
C ASN A 818 -25.65 9.83 -2.90
N VAL A 819 -24.33 9.74 -3.01
CA VAL A 819 -23.39 10.01 -1.91
C VAL A 819 -22.35 11.00 -2.38
N ASP A 820 -21.75 11.72 -1.46
CA ASP A 820 -20.62 12.60 -1.77
C ASP A 820 -19.47 11.80 -2.36
N THR A 821 -19.09 12.10 -3.59
CA THR A 821 -17.98 11.46 -4.34
C THR A 821 -16.63 12.11 -4.08
N LYS A 822 -16.56 13.13 -3.20
CA LYS A 822 -15.32 13.83 -2.87
C LYS A 822 -14.31 12.87 -2.26
N THR A 823 -13.05 13.06 -2.63
CA THR A 823 -11.92 12.41 -1.97
C THR A 823 -11.35 13.36 -0.93
N TYR A 824 -11.37 12.94 0.33
CA TYR A 824 -10.81 13.71 1.43
C TYR A 824 -9.37 13.25 1.69
N ARG A 825 -8.43 14.17 1.63
CA ARG A 825 -7.03 13.91 1.95
C ARG A 825 -6.76 14.36 3.38
N LYS A 826 -6.31 13.44 4.24
CA LYS A 826 -6.16 13.67 5.68
C LYS A 826 -4.86 13.09 6.21
N THR A 827 -4.16 13.85 7.05
CA THR A 827 -2.96 13.40 7.77
C THR A 827 -3.36 12.87 9.14
N LEU A 828 -2.87 11.68 9.47
CA LEU A 828 -3.15 11.04 10.75
C LEU A 828 -1.89 10.88 11.59
N TYR A 829 -1.97 11.33 12.84
CA TYR A 829 -1.01 11.06 13.91
C TYR A 829 -1.61 10.09 14.92
N PRO A 830 -0.81 9.47 15.83
CA PRO A 830 -1.35 8.56 16.83
C PRO A 830 -2.45 9.19 17.68
N GLY A 831 -3.56 8.50 17.83
CA GLY A 831 -4.75 8.95 18.54
C GLY A 831 -5.75 9.72 17.68
N ASN A 832 -5.35 10.19 16.47
CA ASN A 832 -6.26 10.92 15.61
C ASN A 832 -7.39 10.06 15.11
N VAL A 833 -8.60 10.49 15.39
CA VAL A 833 -9.83 9.95 14.81
C VAL A 833 -10.60 11.09 14.17
N ILE A 834 -10.60 11.13 12.83
CA ILE A 834 -11.30 12.16 12.07
C ILE A 834 -12.72 11.71 11.80
N GLY A 835 -13.69 12.46 12.30
CA GLY A 835 -15.11 12.23 12.02
C GLY A 835 -15.46 12.73 10.62
N ILE A 836 -16.09 11.86 9.81
CA ILE A 836 -16.62 12.20 8.49
C ILE A 836 -18.09 11.83 8.47
N GLU A 837 -18.92 12.83 8.20
CA GLU A 837 -20.35 12.64 8.05
C GLU A 837 -20.71 12.68 6.57
N ILE A 838 -21.46 11.68 6.11
CA ILE A 838 -21.87 11.53 4.72
C ILE A 838 -23.38 11.53 4.67
N GLU A 839 -23.92 12.44 3.89
CA GLU A 839 -25.33 12.37 3.51
C GLU A 839 -25.48 11.41 2.34
N ALA A 840 -26.40 10.47 2.49
CA ALA A 840 -26.80 9.56 1.43
C ALA A 840 -28.29 9.73 1.15
N LYS A 841 -28.59 10.15 -0.07
CA LYS A 841 -29.97 10.31 -0.53
C LYS A 841 -30.33 9.16 -1.46
N ARG A 842 -31.48 8.58 -1.25
CA ARG A 842 -31.99 7.56 -2.15
C ARG A 842 -32.45 8.19 -3.45
N ILE A 843 -32.01 7.61 -4.57
CA ILE A 843 -32.44 7.98 -5.92
C ILE A 843 -33.47 6.96 -6.40
N LEU A 844 -34.45 7.44 -7.14
CA LEU A 844 -35.44 6.67 -7.84
C LEU A 844 -35.43 7.03 -9.32
N VAL A 845 -35.73 6.07 -10.17
CA VAL A 845 -35.94 6.30 -11.59
C VAL A 845 -37.43 6.57 -11.84
N ALA A 846 -37.75 7.78 -12.23
CA ALA A 846 -39.13 8.15 -12.60
C ALA A 846 -39.31 7.96 -14.10
N LEU A 847 -40.35 7.22 -14.48
CA LEU A 847 -40.77 7.01 -15.85
C LEU A 847 -42.19 7.57 -16.01
N GLY A 848 -42.43 8.36 -17.03
CA GLY A 848 -43.74 8.92 -17.29
C GLY A 848 -43.87 9.54 -18.68
N GLN A 849 -45.05 10.05 -18.97
CA GLN A 849 -45.35 10.82 -20.15
C GLN A 849 -45.95 12.18 -19.76
N LEU A 850 -45.45 13.23 -20.33
CA LEU A 850 -45.92 14.60 -20.12
C LEU A 850 -46.73 15.08 -21.30
N LEU A 851 -47.92 15.61 -20.97
CA LEU A 851 -48.80 16.25 -21.95
C LEU A 851 -48.94 17.74 -21.64
N LYS A 852 -49.18 18.52 -22.68
CA LYS A 852 -49.62 19.91 -22.58
C LYS A 852 -51.09 19.96 -22.05
N PRO A 853 -51.56 21.13 -21.63
CA PRO A 853 -52.97 21.29 -21.21
C PRO A 853 -53.99 20.94 -22.29
N ASP A 854 -53.58 21.03 -23.57
CA ASP A 854 -54.42 20.67 -24.75
C ASP A 854 -54.43 19.17 -25.07
N GLY A 855 -53.69 18.35 -24.27
CA GLY A 855 -53.56 16.92 -24.46
C GLY A 855 -52.49 16.46 -25.43
N ALA A 856 -51.80 17.38 -26.11
CA ALA A 856 -50.69 17.03 -26.99
C ALA A 856 -49.42 16.64 -26.18
N PRO A 857 -48.53 15.77 -26.73
CA PRO A 857 -47.27 15.46 -26.10
C PRO A 857 -46.43 16.68 -25.80
N LEU A 858 -45.84 16.77 -24.62
CA LEU A 858 -44.87 17.80 -24.30
C LEU A 858 -43.47 17.28 -24.65
N SER A 859 -43.14 17.39 -25.98
CA SER A 859 -41.85 16.93 -26.51
C SER A 859 -40.71 17.85 -26.16
N HIS A 860 -39.49 17.31 -25.98
CA HIS A 860 -38.23 18.01 -25.81
C HIS A 860 -38.26 19.04 -24.67
N ALA A 861 -38.92 18.74 -23.58
CA ALA A 861 -38.94 19.57 -22.38
C ALA A 861 -37.88 19.11 -21.38
N LEU A 862 -37.19 20.05 -20.78
CA LEU A 862 -36.18 19.77 -19.75
C LEU A 862 -36.82 19.60 -18.39
N LEU A 863 -36.46 18.53 -17.64
CA LEU A 863 -36.86 18.29 -16.28
C LEU A 863 -35.77 18.86 -15.34
N LEU A 864 -36.13 19.82 -14.51
CA LEU A 864 -35.25 20.47 -13.56
C LEU A 864 -35.33 19.82 -12.17
N GLY A 865 -34.23 19.80 -11.47
CA GLY A 865 -34.12 19.21 -10.12
C GLY A 865 -33.92 17.69 -10.13
N THR A 866 -33.64 17.10 -11.29
CA THR A 866 -33.28 15.69 -11.43
C THR A 866 -31.79 15.49 -11.18
N GLN A 867 -31.36 14.26 -10.90
CA GLN A 867 -29.96 13.89 -10.86
C GLN A 867 -29.48 13.69 -12.31
N GLY A 868 -28.80 14.69 -12.85
CA GLY A 868 -28.44 14.75 -14.27
C GLY A 868 -29.50 15.40 -15.15
N ILE A 869 -29.25 15.44 -16.47
CA ILE A 869 -30.13 16.03 -17.45
C ILE A 869 -31.20 15.00 -17.85
N ALA A 870 -32.43 15.34 -17.65
CA ALA A 870 -33.56 14.54 -18.12
C ALA A 870 -34.46 15.39 -19.05
N THR A 871 -34.80 14.82 -20.19
CA THR A 871 -35.65 15.47 -21.18
C THR A 871 -36.76 14.53 -21.62
N THR A 872 -37.86 15.09 -22.13
CA THR A 872 -38.93 14.31 -22.80
C THR A 872 -38.58 14.03 -24.26
N ASP A 873 -38.98 12.86 -24.78
CA ASP A 873 -38.88 12.50 -26.19
C ASP A 873 -40.00 13.16 -27.05
N ASP A 874 -40.07 12.83 -28.35
CA ASP A 874 -41.08 13.35 -29.30
C ASP A 874 -42.51 13.05 -28.86
N GLN A 875 -42.75 11.99 -28.11
CA GLN A 875 -44.03 11.56 -27.60
C GLN A 875 -44.27 12.00 -26.15
N GLY A 876 -43.39 12.83 -25.59
CA GLY A 876 -43.47 13.35 -24.25
C GLY A 876 -43.06 12.32 -23.15
N TYR A 877 -42.50 11.16 -23.48
CA TYR A 877 -41.97 10.23 -22.51
C TYR A 877 -40.66 10.70 -21.96
N PHE A 878 -40.43 10.42 -20.68
CA PHE A 878 -39.17 10.74 -19.98
C PHE A 878 -38.72 9.62 -19.06
N GLN A 879 -37.43 9.57 -18.82
CA GLN A 879 -36.79 8.85 -17.75
C GLN A 879 -35.92 9.84 -16.99
N ALA A 880 -36.12 9.94 -15.67
CA ALA A 880 -35.40 10.87 -14.84
C ALA A 880 -34.97 10.20 -13.53
N GLU A 881 -33.75 10.44 -13.10
CA GLU A 881 -33.29 10.10 -11.76
C GLU A 881 -33.65 11.24 -10.81
N ILE A 882 -34.40 10.93 -9.77
CA ILE A 882 -34.93 11.90 -8.81
C ILE A 882 -34.61 11.48 -7.37
N ASP A 883 -34.49 12.46 -6.48
CA ASP A 883 -34.39 12.15 -5.05
C ASP A 883 -35.72 11.50 -4.57
N ALA A 884 -35.61 10.43 -3.77
CA ALA A 884 -36.77 9.67 -3.32
C ALA A 884 -37.79 10.50 -2.50
N ASP A 885 -37.41 11.64 -2.01
CA ASP A 885 -38.23 12.57 -1.25
C ASP A 885 -38.77 13.76 -2.07
N MET A 886 -38.42 13.80 -3.35
CA MET A 886 -38.92 14.83 -4.24
C MET A 886 -40.44 14.64 -4.43
N THR A 887 -41.19 15.70 -4.18
CA THR A 887 -42.66 15.71 -4.33
C THR A 887 -43.14 16.33 -5.63
N SER A 888 -42.24 17.00 -6.34
CA SER A 888 -42.54 17.60 -7.64
C SER A 888 -41.29 17.82 -8.45
N VAL A 889 -41.42 17.79 -9.76
CA VAL A 889 -40.37 18.13 -10.74
C VAL A 889 -40.85 19.34 -11.54
N THR A 890 -39.97 20.33 -11.71
CA THR A 890 -40.22 21.46 -12.59
C THR A 890 -39.79 21.09 -14.00
N VAL A 891 -40.69 21.35 -14.96
CA VAL A 891 -40.44 21.09 -16.37
C VAL A 891 -40.38 22.38 -17.12
N LYS A 892 -39.33 22.59 -17.93
CA LYS A 892 -39.07 23.81 -18.67
C LYS A 892 -39.05 23.53 -20.20
N LYS A 893 -39.75 24.38 -20.98
CA LYS A 893 -39.67 24.37 -22.41
C LYS A 893 -39.89 25.79 -22.96
N ALA A 894 -38.95 26.29 -23.79
CA ALA A 894 -39.03 27.59 -24.45
C ALA A 894 -39.44 28.75 -23.52
N GLY A 895 -38.87 28.83 -22.33
CA GLY A 895 -39.12 29.85 -21.30
C GLY A 895 -40.42 29.68 -20.51
N GLN A 896 -41.21 28.65 -20.80
CA GLN A 896 -42.38 28.27 -19.99
C GLN A 896 -42.01 27.20 -18.98
N GLU A 897 -42.43 27.38 -17.73
CA GLU A 897 -42.21 26.40 -16.66
C GLU A 897 -43.56 25.85 -16.18
N CYS A 898 -43.61 24.57 -15.92
CA CYS A 898 -44.71 23.90 -15.24
C CYS A 898 -44.21 22.93 -14.18
N VAL A 899 -45.07 22.59 -13.19
CA VAL A 899 -44.72 21.71 -12.11
C VAL A 899 -45.50 20.41 -12.20
N VAL A 900 -44.80 19.29 -12.20
CA VAL A 900 -45.41 17.96 -12.20
C VAL A 900 -45.28 17.38 -10.80
N ARG A 901 -46.39 17.03 -10.15
CA ARG A 901 -46.40 16.37 -8.87
C ARG A 901 -46.03 14.91 -9.00
N LEU A 902 -45.19 14.46 -8.12
CA LEU A 902 -44.80 13.07 -7.98
C LEU A 902 -45.63 12.41 -6.89
N ASP A 903 -46.16 11.22 -7.20
CA ASP A 903 -46.82 10.41 -6.18
C ASP A 903 -45.75 9.86 -5.23
N SER A 904 -46.06 9.81 -3.92
CA SER A 904 -45.12 9.26 -2.94
C SER A 904 -44.85 7.78 -3.25
N PRO A 905 -43.57 7.42 -3.52
CA PRO A 905 -43.22 6.04 -3.84
C PRO A 905 -43.44 5.11 -2.64
N SER A 906 -43.70 3.84 -2.92
CA SER A 906 -43.63 2.83 -1.88
C SER A 906 -42.19 2.67 -1.40
N THR A 907 -41.98 2.25 -0.15
CA THR A 907 -40.63 2.19 0.48
C THR A 907 -39.65 1.28 -0.25
N ASN A 908 -40.10 0.39 -1.15
CA ASN A 908 -39.26 -0.62 -1.82
C ASN A 908 -39.08 -0.40 -3.33
N ASP A 909 -39.76 0.56 -3.96
CA ASP A 909 -39.67 0.75 -5.40
C ASP A 909 -38.38 1.47 -5.79
N GLN A 910 -37.70 0.99 -6.80
CA GLN A 910 -36.56 1.65 -7.44
C GLN A 910 -37.00 2.47 -8.66
N VAL A 911 -38.11 2.10 -9.25
CA VAL A 911 -38.71 2.75 -10.42
C VAL A 911 -40.11 3.20 -10.07
N ILE A 912 -40.41 4.45 -10.37
CA ILE A 912 -41.77 5.02 -10.23
C ILE A 912 -42.35 5.17 -11.61
N HIS A 913 -43.48 4.57 -11.81
CA HIS A 913 -44.30 4.77 -13.00
C HIS A 913 -45.34 5.87 -12.76
N LEU A 914 -45.07 7.05 -13.24
CA LEU A 914 -45.94 8.22 -13.05
C LEU A 914 -47.19 8.22 -13.98
N GLY A 915 -47.14 7.31 -14.97
CA GLY A 915 -48.16 7.31 -16.02
C GLY A 915 -48.17 8.61 -16.85
N THR A 916 -49.31 8.98 -17.36
CA THR A 916 -49.45 10.23 -18.11
C THR A 916 -49.81 11.38 -17.16
N ARG A 917 -49.06 12.47 -17.21
CA ARG A 917 -49.26 13.69 -16.41
C ARG A 917 -49.40 14.91 -17.31
N THR A 918 -50.29 15.79 -16.94
CA THR A 918 -50.47 17.06 -17.67
C THR A 918 -49.65 18.18 -17.00
N CYS A 919 -48.90 18.88 -17.75
CA CYS A 919 -48.11 20.05 -17.33
C CYS A 919 -49.11 21.21 -17.11
N GLN A 920 -49.29 21.63 -15.87
CA GLN A 920 -50.24 22.70 -15.49
C GLN A 920 -49.49 23.98 -15.15
#